data_be2a1774af820b0af27882a2d01199b0
#
_entry.id   be2a1774af820b0af27882a2d01199b0
#
_cell.length_a   1.000
_cell.length_b   1.000
_cell.length_c   1.000
_cell.angle_alpha   90.00
_cell.angle_beta   90.00
_cell.angle_gamma   90.00
#
_symmetry.space_group_name_H-M   'P 1'
#
loop_
_entity.id
_entity.type
_entity.pdbx_description
1 polymer ?
#
loop_
_entity_poly.entity_id
_entity_poly.type
_entity_poly.pdbx_seq_one_letter_code
_entity_poly.pdbx_strand_id
1 'polypeptide(L)'
;MSAHRGSNRDNRLYANRRLQRLRAWRTPNTLFAVLRSFRSGNDGTVGRVMISAVSLLGFTLIVLVPLALYTAFAYFARDIPAAPEVLSKPIFQTTRIYDRNGMLLYELIDPQYGRRILVNLNQLPPYFINATVAVEDPTFFTNPGVDPLSIFRAAFQNLESHSIQSGASTLTQQLSRNLLFDVQQRQAQTLDRKIKEAIFAVDLTQTYSKPEILNMYFNEVYYGNLSYGIGAAAESYFGIPASQLDLAQSAMLAGLPQAPSSYDPIQHLAEAKSRQAYVLDRMVYHGYVTQTQADAAKQEPLHFQRPEFALKAPHFVNYVTELIQQRYGRDALYDRGWRIQTSLDYGLQQVALQKAQERISQIGQEMEATNAAVVTIQPSTGEILTMVGSLDYWNASIDGQVNVATSGRQPGSSIKVFNYVTAFERGFVPDSIVYDVKTAFDRGPGLSPYVPNNFDFQFHGPVTVREALASSLNIPAIKVLQRVGVHSMADTAHTLGITTMTDPDRYGLTLTLGTADVTPLDLTYAYSVFANGGSMVGEAVPLQDRELGMRQREPVSILKITDSVGNVVYQYQPPPPLQVISPQAVYLLTSSLTDDHARHFTFAPGGALVVDRPAAAKTGTTQLEQDAWTVGYTPQLAIGIWVGNTDGKPMKATEGVLSAGAIWHTYVPAASQYLHLPKLDFKVPPGVVHGQVCGKVDWYIQDVAPMCTVG
;
A
#
# COMPACT_ATOMS: atom_id res chain seq x y z
N MET A 1 -61.89 -34.42 14.39
CA MET A 1 -61.72 -35.43 15.48
C MET A 1 -60.83 -34.80 16.52
N SER A 2 -61.39 -34.58 17.59
CA SER A 2 -61.27 -34.53 19.04
C SER A 2 -60.09 -33.69 19.54
N ALA A 3 -60.28 -32.46 20.05
CA ALA A 3 -60.82 -32.15 21.37
C ALA A 3 -59.98 -32.67 22.53
N HIS A 4 -59.31 -31.76 23.25
CA HIS A 4 -59.50 -31.69 24.67
C HIS A 4 -59.13 -30.33 25.29
N ARG A 5 -60.10 -29.80 25.97
CA ARG A 5 -60.09 -28.66 26.91
C ARG A 5 -59.41 -29.07 28.22
N GLY A 6 -58.77 -28.12 28.88
CA GLY A 6 -58.44 -28.14 30.30
C GLY A 6 -57.26 -27.23 30.60
N SER A 7 -57.23 -26.35 31.45
CA SER A 7 -58.07 -25.92 32.54
C SER A 7 -57.44 -24.64 33.15
N ASN A 8 -58.22 -23.64 33.16
CA ASN A 8 -57.90 -22.29 33.65
C ASN A 8 -58.18 -22.26 35.17
N ARG A 9 -57.24 -22.75 36.01
CA ARG A 9 -57.40 -22.72 37.48
C ARG A 9 -56.14 -22.38 38.30
N ASP A 10 -54.94 -22.22 37.70
CA ASP A 10 -53.72 -22.00 38.52
C ASP A 10 -53.25 -20.56 38.71
N ASN A 11 -53.89 -19.59 38.04
CA ASN A 11 -53.46 -18.19 38.14
C ASN A 11 -54.06 -17.36 39.29
N ARG A 12 -54.84 -17.95 40.18
CA ARG A 12 -55.36 -17.23 41.38
C ARG A 12 -54.62 -17.54 42.69
N LEU A 13 -53.77 -18.53 42.72
CA LEU A 13 -53.03 -18.89 43.96
C LEU A 13 -51.67 -18.18 44.09
N TYR A 14 -51.12 -17.64 43.01
CA TYR A 14 -49.84 -16.89 43.08
C TYR A 14 -49.99 -15.43 43.49
N ALA A 15 -51.13 -14.81 43.30
CA ALA A 15 -51.35 -13.41 43.68
C ALA A 15 -51.56 -13.21 45.19
N ASN A 16 -52.03 -14.20 45.90
CA ASN A 16 -52.31 -14.06 47.35
C ASN A 16 -51.11 -14.34 48.28
N ARG A 17 -50.04 -14.97 47.79
CA ARG A 17 -48.81 -15.17 48.58
C ARG A 17 -47.85 -13.98 48.57
N ARG A 18 -47.97 -13.06 47.62
CA ARG A 18 -47.14 -11.85 47.57
C ARG A 18 -47.64 -10.71 48.49
N LEU A 19 -48.93 -10.67 48.76
CA LEU A 19 -49.49 -9.64 49.63
C LEU A 19 -49.39 -9.93 51.16
N GLN A 20 -49.12 -11.17 51.54
CA GLN A 20 -48.90 -11.52 52.95
C GLN A 20 -47.45 -11.30 53.41
N ARG A 21 -46.46 -11.28 52.51
CA ARG A 21 -45.04 -10.98 52.84
C ARG A 21 -44.73 -9.50 52.98
N LEU A 22 -45.55 -8.59 52.42
CA LEU A 22 -45.32 -7.15 52.51
C LEU A 22 -45.95 -6.49 53.72
N ARG A 23 -46.70 -7.26 54.60
CA ARG A 23 -47.25 -6.74 55.89
C ARG A 23 -46.38 -6.99 57.10
N ALA A 24 -45.26 -7.73 56.98
CA ALA A 24 -44.38 -8.06 58.11
C ALA A 24 -43.23 -7.07 58.35
N TRP A 25 -43.13 -5.99 57.53
CA TRP A 25 -42.05 -5.00 57.67
C TRP A 25 -42.54 -3.59 58.00
N ARG A 26 -43.59 -3.51 58.90
CA ARG A 26 -43.97 -2.25 59.53
C ARG A 26 -43.99 -2.42 61.08
N THR A 27 -42.79 -2.31 61.68
CA THR A 27 -42.65 -1.77 62.98
C THR A 27 -41.31 -1.07 63.16
N PRO A 28 -41.28 0.28 63.28
CA PRO A 28 -40.06 1.04 63.56
C PRO A 28 -39.62 1.04 65.00
N ASN A 29 -39.88 0.00 65.75
CA ASN A 29 -39.66 -0.01 67.24
C ASN A 29 -38.58 -0.96 67.75
N THR A 30 -37.90 -1.72 66.88
CA THR A 30 -36.88 -2.68 67.38
C THR A 30 -35.54 -2.01 67.68
N LEU A 31 -35.14 -0.96 66.99
CA LEU A 31 -33.88 -0.23 67.27
C LEU A 31 -34.04 0.60 68.59
N PHE A 32 -35.20 1.24 68.80
CA PHE A 32 -35.50 1.98 70.03
C PHE A 32 -35.80 1.07 71.21
N ALA A 33 -36.37 -0.13 71.04
CA ALA A 33 -36.56 -1.10 72.05
C ALA A 33 -35.23 -1.69 72.55
N VAL A 34 -34.30 -1.97 71.62
CA VAL A 34 -32.96 -2.44 72.02
C VAL A 34 -32.18 -1.35 72.74
N LEU A 35 -32.29 -0.08 72.37
CA LEU A 35 -31.65 1.04 73.05
C LEU A 35 -32.32 1.37 74.43
N ARG A 36 -33.60 1.01 74.65
CA ARG A 36 -34.28 1.19 75.92
C ARG A 36 -33.99 0.07 76.90
N SER A 37 -33.77 -1.15 76.49
CA SER A 37 -33.40 -2.28 77.36
C SER A 37 -32.00 -2.15 77.99
N PHE A 38 -31.13 -1.30 77.38
CA PHE A 38 -29.78 -1.02 77.87
C PHE A 38 -29.70 0.02 78.99
N ARG A 39 -30.82 0.64 79.35
CA ARG A 39 -30.86 1.69 80.42
C ARG A 39 -31.25 1.21 81.81
N SER A 40 -31.52 -0.05 82.02
CA SER A 40 -31.96 -0.60 83.31
C SER A 40 -31.17 -1.80 83.84
N GLY A 41 -29.92 -1.92 83.51
CA GLY A 41 -29.02 -2.94 84.07
C GLY A 41 -27.79 -2.30 84.68
N ASN A 42 -27.54 -2.58 85.97
CA ASN A 42 -26.52 -1.99 86.82
C ASN A 42 -25.08 -2.54 86.53
N ASP A 43 -24.77 -2.97 85.32
CA ASP A 43 -23.41 -3.43 84.88
C ASP A 43 -22.76 -2.50 83.85
N GLY A 44 -22.08 -1.48 84.38
CA GLY A 44 -21.32 -0.52 83.61
C GLY A 44 -20.22 -1.13 82.69
N THR A 45 -19.99 -2.44 82.75
CA THR A 45 -19.03 -3.17 81.94
C THR A 45 -19.57 -3.52 80.59
N VAL A 46 -20.81 -3.96 80.38
CA VAL A 46 -21.41 -4.35 79.13
C VAL A 46 -21.59 -3.11 78.23
N GLY A 47 -22.02 -1.97 78.80
CA GLY A 47 -22.14 -0.71 78.08
C GLY A 47 -20.78 -0.15 77.53
N ARG A 48 -19.72 -0.30 78.37
CA ARG A 48 -18.35 0.08 77.93
C ARG A 48 -17.81 -0.82 76.84
N VAL A 49 -18.06 -2.12 76.90
CA VAL A 49 -17.65 -3.08 75.89
C VAL A 49 -18.37 -2.80 74.53
N MET A 50 -19.66 -2.49 74.54
CA MET A 50 -20.41 -2.16 73.32
C MET A 50 -20.01 -0.82 72.77
N ILE A 51 -19.79 0.23 73.59
CA ILE A 51 -19.29 1.50 73.14
C ILE A 51 -17.88 1.34 72.52
N SER A 52 -17.03 0.56 73.18
CA SER A 52 -15.69 0.24 72.64
C SER A 52 -15.77 -0.55 71.31
N ALA A 53 -16.69 -1.52 71.24
CA ALA A 53 -16.87 -2.28 69.94
C ALA A 53 -17.42 -1.40 68.80
N VAL A 54 -18.41 -0.56 69.13
CA VAL A 54 -18.93 0.41 68.10
C VAL A 54 -17.90 1.46 67.74
N SER A 55 -17.09 1.94 68.69
CA SER A 55 -15.98 2.87 68.40
C SER A 55 -14.86 2.20 67.60
N LEU A 56 -14.53 0.94 67.94
CA LEU A 56 -13.56 0.17 67.17
C LEU A 56 -14.06 -0.13 65.73
N LEU A 57 -15.33 -0.50 65.59
CA LEU A 57 -15.97 -0.67 64.28
C LEU A 57 -15.99 0.64 63.46
N GLY A 58 -16.35 1.75 64.16
CA GLY A 58 -16.30 3.09 63.55
C GLY A 58 -14.89 3.49 63.14
N PHE A 59 -13.89 3.25 63.99
CA PHE A 59 -12.48 3.49 63.68
C PHE A 59 -12.02 2.62 62.53
N THR A 60 -12.37 1.35 62.49
CA THR A 60 -12.06 0.42 61.39
C THR A 60 -12.66 0.91 60.11
N LEU A 61 -13.93 1.29 60.08
CA LEU A 61 -14.60 1.78 58.87
C LEU A 61 -14.06 3.15 58.40
N ILE A 62 -13.72 4.06 59.32
CA ILE A 62 -13.31 5.43 58.98
C ILE A 62 -11.81 5.50 58.71
N VAL A 63 -10.97 4.66 59.28
CA VAL A 63 -9.51 4.75 59.16
C VAL A 63 -8.91 3.60 58.35
N LEU A 64 -9.22 2.35 58.75
CA LEU A 64 -8.56 1.20 58.11
C LEU A 64 -9.06 0.91 56.67
N VAL A 65 -10.36 1.13 56.41
CA VAL A 65 -10.89 0.93 55.06
C VAL A 65 -10.33 1.98 54.09
N PRO A 66 -10.32 3.30 54.37
CA PRO A 66 -9.67 4.28 53.52
C PRO A 66 -8.16 4.04 53.39
N LEU A 67 -7.46 3.63 54.46
CA LEU A 67 -6.02 3.31 54.36
C LEU A 67 -5.77 2.09 53.49
N ALA A 68 -6.59 1.04 53.58
CA ALA A 68 -6.51 -0.13 52.72
C ALA A 68 -6.80 0.22 51.25
N LEU A 69 -7.81 1.05 51.02
CA LEU A 69 -8.12 1.56 49.68
C LEU A 69 -6.99 2.42 49.12
N TYR A 70 -6.39 3.28 49.92
CA TYR A 70 -5.25 4.10 49.52
C TYR A 70 -4.01 3.25 49.20
N THR A 71 -3.70 2.26 50.03
CA THR A 71 -2.57 1.36 49.78
C THR A 71 -2.79 0.51 48.51
N ALA A 72 -4.01 0.02 48.29
CA ALA A 72 -4.38 -0.66 47.07
C ALA A 72 -4.26 0.26 45.85
N PHE A 73 -4.80 1.49 45.94
CA PHE A 73 -4.64 2.50 44.89
C PHE A 73 -3.16 2.79 44.58
N ALA A 74 -2.33 3.06 45.58
CA ALA A 74 -0.93 3.31 45.44
C ALA A 74 -0.15 2.12 44.80
N TYR A 75 -0.57 0.88 45.17
CA TYR A 75 0.02 -0.34 44.57
C TYR A 75 -0.28 -0.44 43.07
N PHE A 76 -1.52 -0.22 42.66
CA PHE A 76 -1.89 -0.31 41.23
C PHE A 76 -1.43 0.92 40.42
N ALA A 77 -1.38 2.09 41.04
CA ALA A 77 -0.98 3.34 40.35
C ALA A 77 0.52 3.38 39.96
N ARG A 78 1.38 2.66 40.71
CA ARG A 78 2.82 2.72 40.47
C ARG A 78 3.27 2.27 39.09
N ASP A 79 2.52 1.36 38.46
CA ASP A 79 2.82 0.77 37.16
C ASP A 79 2.05 1.45 36.01
N ILE A 80 1.31 2.51 36.28
CA ILE A 80 0.52 3.28 35.30
C ILE A 80 1.32 4.52 34.93
N PRO A 81 1.70 4.70 33.63
CA PRO A 81 2.34 5.91 33.19
C PRO A 81 1.39 7.10 33.26
N ALA A 82 1.89 8.30 33.47
CA ALA A 82 1.08 9.51 33.50
C ALA A 82 0.41 9.79 32.14
N ALA A 83 -0.78 10.39 32.15
CA ALA A 83 -1.56 10.63 30.95
C ALA A 83 -0.78 11.44 29.87
N PRO A 84 0.00 12.48 30.19
CA PRO A 84 0.82 13.16 29.16
C PRO A 84 1.90 12.28 28.54
N GLU A 85 2.46 11.32 29.26
CA GLU A 85 3.45 10.39 28.75
C GLU A 85 2.85 9.41 27.72
N VAL A 86 1.67 8.84 28.03
CA VAL A 86 0.94 7.96 27.12
C VAL A 86 0.55 8.68 25.85
N LEU A 87 0.06 9.92 25.97
CA LEU A 87 -0.41 10.74 24.85
C LEU A 87 0.72 11.40 24.06
N SER A 88 1.96 11.39 24.55
CA SER A 88 3.12 11.85 23.77
C SER A 88 3.49 10.92 22.62
N LYS A 89 3.02 9.68 22.64
CA LYS A 89 3.22 8.73 21.54
C LYS A 89 2.37 9.15 20.35
N PRO A 90 2.92 9.16 19.13
CA PRO A 90 2.14 9.48 17.95
C PRO A 90 1.00 8.47 17.79
N ILE A 91 -0.21 8.99 17.58
CA ILE A 91 -1.37 8.15 17.28
C ILE A 91 -1.17 7.57 15.88
N PHE A 92 -1.24 6.25 15.75
CA PHE A 92 -1.27 5.56 14.46
C PHE A 92 -2.27 6.21 13.50
N GLN A 93 -1.84 6.45 12.27
CA GLN A 93 -2.67 6.98 11.20
C GLN A 93 -2.41 6.21 9.90
N THR A 94 -3.46 5.97 9.13
CA THR A 94 -3.37 5.23 7.89
C THR A 94 -2.61 6.01 6.82
N THR A 95 -1.53 5.45 6.32
CA THR A 95 -0.80 5.98 5.17
C THR A 95 -1.55 5.65 3.88
N ARG A 96 -1.63 6.63 2.97
CA ARG A 96 -2.35 6.54 1.70
C ARG A 96 -1.41 6.77 0.52
N ILE A 97 -1.48 5.90 -0.47
CA ILE A 97 -0.69 5.98 -1.70
C ILE A 97 -1.62 6.42 -2.83
N TYR A 98 -1.23 7.48 -3.53
CA TYR A 98 -1.97 8.07 -4.64
C TYR A 98 -1.15 8.00 -5.92
N ASP A 99 -1.84 7.94 -7.06
CA ASP A 99 -1.23 8.19 -8.35
C ASP A 99 -0.83 9.67 -8.50
N ARG A 100 -0.21 10.01 -9.64
CA ARG A 100 0.22 11.39 -9.95
C ARG A 100 -0.93 12.39 -10.01
N ASN A 101 -2.13 11.93 -10.35
CA ASN A 101 -3.35 12.73 -10.56
C ASN A 101 -4.20 12.83 -9.27
N GLY A 102 -3.79 12.20 -8.18
CA GLY A 102 -4.48 12.21 -6.88
C GLY A 102 -5.50 11.09 -6.71
N MET A 103 -5.56 10.11 -7.61
CA MET A 103 -6.39 8.92 -7.43
C MET A 103 -5.80 8.02 -6.35
N LEU A 104 -6.61 7.59 -5.39
CA LEU A 104 -6.21 6.65 -4.35
C LEU A 104 -5.90 5.28 -4.97
N LEU A 105 -4.66 4.82 -4.81
CA LEU A 105 -4.20 3.49 -5.22
C LEU A 105 -4.35 2.47 -4.10
N TYR A 106 -3.97 2.84 -2.89
CA TYR A 106 -4.04 1.96 -1.73
C TYR A 106 -3.99 2.72 -0.41
N GLU A 107 -4.64 2.14 0.61
CA GLU A 107 -4.49 2.50 2.02
C GLU A 107 -3.72 1.40 2.74
N LEU A 108 -2.59 1.76 3.36
CA LEU A 108 -1.81 0.82 4.17
C LEU A 108 -2.52 0.59 5.50
N ILE A 109 -3.19 -0.54 5.62
CA ILE A 109 -3.93 -0.94 6.81
C ILE A 109 -3.04 -1.84 7.65
N ASP A 110 -2.78 -1.44 8.89
CA ASP A 110 -2.06 -2.30 9.83
C ASP A 110 -2.96 -3.47 10.26
N PRO A 111 -2.49 -4.73 10.17
CA PRO A 111 -3.29 -5.90 10.57
C PRO A 111 -3.73 -5.90 12.04
N GLN A 112 -2.97 -5.21 12.94
CA GLN A 112 -3.27 -5.15 14.38
C GLN A 112 -4.09 -3.91 14.76
N TYR A 113 -3.82 -2.76 14.11
CA TYR A 113 -4.39 -1.46 14.45
C TYR A 113 -5.43 -0.97 13.45
N GLY A 114 -5.66 -1.71 12.36
CA GLY A 114 -6.69 -1.40 11.38
C GLY A 114 -6.44 -0.07 10.65
N ARG A 115 -7.53 0.65 10.37
CA ARG A 115 -7.59 1.93 9.67
C ARG A 115 -7.94 3.05 10.63
N ARG A 116 -7.25 4.20 10.55
CA ARG A 116 -7.55 5.38 11.38
C ARG A 116 -7.41 6.68 10.58
N ILE A 117 -8.43 7.51 10.68
CA ILE A 117 -8.49 8.86 10.11
C ILE A 117 -8.83 9.80 11.23
N LEU A 118 -7.91 10.70 11.57
CA LEU A 118 -8.12 11.65 12.65
C LEU A 118 -9.13 12.73 12.25
N VAL A 119 -9.99 13.07 13.20
CA VAL A 119 -10.96 14.16 13.08
C VAL A 119 -10.85 15.08 14.29
N ASN A 120 -11.16 16.36 14.11
CA ASN A 120 -11.29 17.31 15.22
C ASN A 120 -12.74 17.28 15.73
N LEU A 121 -12.92 17.38 17.05
CA LEU A 121 -14.22 17.39 17.69
C LEU A 121 -15.18 18.46 17.12
N ASN A 122 -14.66 19.64 16.78
CA ASN A 122 -15.42 20.74 16.20
C ASN A 122 -15.90 20.49 14.75
N GLN A 123 -15.40 19.46 14.09
CA GLN A 123 -15.83 19.03 12.75
C GLN A 123 -16.96 18.01 12.82
N LEU A 124 -17.22 17.43 13.99
CA LEU A 124 -18.23 16.40 14.16
C LEU A 124 -19.63 17.02 14.35
N PRO A 125 -20.67 16.42 13.72
CA PRO A 125 -22.04 16.86 13.94
C PRO A 125 -22.44 16.72 15.42
N PRO A 126 -23.17 17.70 15.99
CA PRO A 126 -23.69 17.61 17.35
C PRO A 126 -24.52 16.35 17.60
N TYR A 127 -25.21 15.84 16.60
CA TYR A 127 -26.00 14.61 16.69
C TYR A 127 -25.14 13.41 17.08
N PHE A 128 -23.94 13.28 16.48
CA PHE A 128 -23.04 12.18 16.78
C PHE A 128 -22.48 12.25 18.19
N ILE A 129 -22.04 13.44 18.62
CA ILE A 129 -21.53 13.67 19.97
C ILE A 129 -22.61 13.33 21.01
N ASN A 130 -23.82 13.86 20.81
CA ASN A 130 -24.95 13.66 21.70
C ASN A 130 -25.42 12.19 21.73
N ALA A 131 -25.43 11.51 20.58
CA ALA A 131 -25.78 10.10 20.48
C ALA A 131 -24.81 9.23 21.31
N THR A 132 -23.51 9.47 21.17
CA THR A 132 -22.50 8.73 21.93
C THR A 132 -22.62 8.98 23.44
N VAL A 133 -22.75 10.24 23.84
CA VAL A 133 -22.92 10.59 25.27
C VAL A 133 -24.21 9.98 25.82
N ALA A 134 -25.33 10.07 25.09
CA ALA A 134 -26.61 9.55 25.53
C ALA A 134 -26.61 8.05 25.78
N VAL A 135 -25.87 7.29 24.96
CA VAL A 135 -25.90 5.82 25.01
C VAL A 135 -24.78 5.22 25.87
N GLU A 136 -23.58 5.80 25.86
CA GLU A 136 -22.40 5.26 26.52
C GLU A 136 -22.19 5.83 27.93
N ASP A 137 -22.36 7.15 28.12
CA ASP A 137 -22.09 7.82 29.40
C ASP A 137 -22.89 9.12 29.56
N PRO A 138 -24.15 9.05 29.97
CA PRO A 138 -24.99 10.25 30.15
C PRO A 138 -24.46 11.25 31.17
N THR A 139 -23.59 10.80 32.07
CA THR A 139 -22.98 11.64 33.12
C THR A 139 -21.61 12.18 32.72
N PHE A 140 -21.16 11.95 31.50
CA PHE A 140 -19.81 12.25 31.03
C PHE A 140 -19.32 13.65 31.41
N PHE A 141 -20.12 14.66 31.16
CA PHE A 141 -19.73 16.07 31.43
C PHE A 141 -19.59 16.41 32.90
N THR A 142 -20.14 15.60 33.80
CA THR A 142 -20.18 15.89 35.25
C THR A 142 -19.40 14.88 36.09
N ASN A 143 -19.15 13.66 35.60
CA ASN A 143 -18.41 12.64 36.35
C ASN A 143 -16.89 12.92 36.36
N PRO A 144 -16.15 12.48 37.40
CA PRO A 144 -14.70 12.65 37.54
C PRO A 144 -13.86 11.62 36.78
N GLY A 145 -14.38 11.05 35.70
CA GLY A 145 -13.75 9.98 34.92
C GLY A 145 -14.29 8.58 35.23
N VAL A 146 -14.90 8.39 36.38
CA VAL A 146 -15.62 7.19 36.84
C VAL A 146 -17.00 7.57 37.31
N ASP A 147 -17.97 6.65 37.23
CA ASP A 147 -19.30 6.84 37.82
C ASP A 147 -19.50 5.87 38.98
N PRO A 148 -19.24 6.30 40.26
CA PRO A 148 -19.35 5.45 41.43
C PRO A 148 -20.76 4.90 41.62
N LEU A 149 -21.82 5.67 41.28
CA LEU A 149 -23.21 5.24 41.41
C LEU A 149 -23.56 4.14 40.41
N SER A 150 -23.09 4.25 39.18
CA SER A 150 -23.28 3.21 38.17
C SER A 150 -22.50 1.94 38.51
N ILE A 151 -21.29 2.03 39.08
CA ILE A 151 -20.52 0.88 39.59
C ILE A 151 -21.30 0.17 40.69
N PHE A 152 -21.86 0.92 41.67
CA PHE A 152 -22.66 0.35 42.76
C PHE A 152 -23.93 -0.32 42.23
N ARG A 153 -24.62 0.30 41.28
CA ARG A 153 -25.82 -0.23 40.65
C ARG A 153 -25.53 -1.52 39.88
N ALA A 154 -24.46 -1.54 39.08
CA ALA A 154 -24.03 -2.72 38.32
C ALA A 154 -23.61 -3.86 39.24
N ALA A 155 -22.90 -3.59 40.34
CA ALA A 155 -22.53 -4.60 41.34
C ALA A 155 -23.76 -5.21 41.99
N PHE A 156 -24.79 -4.41 42.33
CA PHE A 156 -26.04 -4.89 42.90
C PHE A 156 -26.85 -5.73 41.91
N GLN A 157 -26.95 -5.29 40.64
CA GLN A 157 -27.67 -6.00 39.58
C GLN A 157 -26.98 -7.34 39.21
N ASN A 158 -25.65 -7.37 39.18
CA ASN A 158 -24.89 -8.58 38.91
C ASN A 158 -25.00 -9.62 40.04
N LEU A 159 -25.12 -9.17 41.31
CA LEU A 159 -25.41 -10.02 42.44
C LEU A 159 -26.81 -10.64 42.37
N GLU A 160 -27.79 -9.92 41.84
CA GLU A 160 -29.19 -10.37 41.73
C GLU A 160 -29.43 -11.29 40.51
N SER A 161 -28.72 -11.04 39.37
CA SER A 161 -28.93 -11.75 38.11
C SER A 161 -27.98 -12.92 37.85
N HIS A 162 -26.92 -13.11 38.65
CA HIS A 162 -25.84 -14.09 38.42
C HIS A 162 -25.21 -14.02 37.04
N SER A 163 -25.38 -12.89 36.33
CA SER A 163 -24.83 -12.63 34.99
C SER A 163 -24.44 -11.16 34.85
N ILE A 164 -23.38 -10.87 34.07
CA ILE A 164 -22.93 -9.51 33.79
C ILE A 164 -23.89 -8.88 32.76
N GLN A 165 -24.90 -8.14 33.24
CA GLN A 165 -25.95 -7.55 32.37
C GLN A 165 -25.79 -6.06 32.06
N SER A 166 -24.95 -5.31 32.77
CA SER A 166 -24.76 -3.88 32.45
C SER A 166 -23.31 -3.44 32.48
N GLY A 167 -22.90 -2.70 31.48
CA GLY A 167 -21.60 -2.00 31.43
C GLY A 167 -21.69 -0.71 32.25
N ALA A 168 -20.96 -0.61 33.35
CA ALA A 168 -20.87 0.59 34.19
C ALA A 168 -19.62 1.44 33.82
N SER A 169 -19.01 1.23 32.67
CA SER A 169 -17.77 1.92 32.28
C SER A 169 -18.11 3.25 31.61
N THR A 170 -17.51 4.34 32.09
CA THR A 170 -17.61 5.67 31.46
C THR A 170 -16.86 5.73 30.14
N LEU A 171 -17.11 6.76 29.32
CA LEU A 171 -16.33 7.06 28.11
C LEU A 171 -14.83 7.21 28.42
N THR A 172 -14.49 7.85 29.55
CA THR A 172 -13.11 8.02 29.98
C THR A 172 -12.45 6.69 30.35
N GLN A 173 -13.18 5.76 30.99
CA GLN A 173 -12.66 4.41 31.25
C GLN A 173 -12.48 3.57 29.99
N GLN A 174 -13.37 3.71 29.00
CA GLN A 174 -13.22 3.05 27.71
C GLN A 174 -11.99 3.60 26.95
N LEU A 175 -11.77 4.91 26.97
CA LEU A 175 -10.58 5.54 26.43
C LEU A 175 -9.32 5.04 27.16
N SER A 176 -9.33 5.02 28.49
CA SER A 176 -8.23 4.51 29.32
C SER A 176 -7.84 3.08 28.93
N ARG A 177 -8.81 2.21 28.71
CA ARG A 177 -8.57 0.85 28.23
C ARG A 177 -7.85 0.83 26.88
N ASN A 178 -8.26 1.70 25.96
CA ASN A 178 -7.66 1.75 24.61
C ASN A 178 -6.22 2.33 24.60
N LEU A 179 -5.92 3.22 25.52
CA LEU A 179 -4.61 3.87 25.61
C LEU A 179 -3.58 3.04 26.39
N LEU A 180 -4.01 2.30 27.44
CA LEU A 180 -3.10 1.58 28.34
C LEU A 180 -2.77 0.14 27.89
N PHE A 181 -3.69 -0.51 27.17
CA PHE A 181 -3.62 -1.95 26.95
C PHE A 181 -3.55 -2.30 25.45
N ASP A 182 -2.77 -3.32 25.11
CA ASP A 182 -2.76 -3.89 23.79
C ASP A 182 -4.07 -4.64 23.47
N VAL A 183 -4.25 -5.06 22.20
CA VAL A 183 -5.47 -5.69 21.70
C VAL A 183 -5.84 -6.96 22.50
N GLN A 184 -4.85 -7.77 22.92
CA GLN A 184 -5.09 -9.00 23.68
C GLN A 184 -5.49 -8.67 25.13
N GLN A 185 -4.79 -7.73 25.75
CA GLN A 185 -5.05 -7.29 27.13
C GLN A 185 -6.43 -6.62 27.26
N ARG A 186 -6.90 -5.88 26.23
CA ARG A 186 -8.24 -5.23 26.23
C ARG A 186 -9.37 -6.24 26.37
N GLN A 187 -9.20 -7.47 25.90
CA GLN A 187 -10.22 -8.52 25.95
C GLN A 187 -10.26 -9.25 27.31
N ALA A 188 -9.19 -9.19 28.10
CA ALA A 188 -9.12 -9.85 29.40
C ALA A 188 -10.11 -9.23 30.40
N GLN A 189 -10.98 -10.05 31.03
CA GLN A 189 -11.96 -9.61 32.04
C GLN A 189 -11.37 -9.73 33.44
N THR A 190 -10.29 -8.98 33.77
CA THR A 190 -9.63 -9.02 35.08
C THR A 190 -9.94 -7.80 35.94
N LEU A 191 -9.96 -7.97 37.24
CA LEU A 191 -10.10 -6.85 38.17
C LEU A 191 -8.92 -5.90 38.13
N ASP A 192 -7.69 -6.41 37.95
CA ASP A 192 -6.48 -5.61 37.78
C ASP A 192 -6.64 -4.59 36.63
N ARG A 193 -7.05 -5.05 35.45
CA ARG A 193 -7.33 -4.18 34.32
C ARG A 193 -8.36 -3.11 34.65
N LYS A 194 -9.48 -3.50 35.27
CA LYS A 194 -10.57 -2.56 35.65
C LYS A 194 -10.12 -1.49 36.65
N ILE A 195 -9.28 -1.85 37.58
CA ILE A 195 -8.72 -0.89 38.56
C ILE A 195 -7.79 0.10 37.84
N LYS A 196 -6.90 -0.39 36.99
CA LYS A 196 -5.99 0.44 36.23
C LYS A 196 -6.73 1.37 35.25
N GLU A 197 -7.78 0.88 34.56
CA GLU A 197 -8.69 1.70 33.75
C GLU A 197 -9.30 2.85 34.58
N ALA A 198 -9.79 2.58 35.77
CA ALA A 198 -10.42 3.58 36.64
C ALA A 198 -9.41 4.63 37.13
N ILE A 199 -8.23 4.20 37.58
CA ILE A 199 -7.16 5.11 38.04
C ILE A 199 -6.74 6.07 36.91
N PHE A 200 -6.47 5.53 35.72
CA PHE A 200 -6.05 6.32 34.56
C PHE A 200 -7.19 7.23 34.04
N ALA A 201 -8.44 6.82 34.14
CA ALA A 201 -9.60 7.65 33.80
C ALA A 201 -9.73 8.88 34.71
N VAL A 202 -9.40 8.75 35.99
CA VAL A 202 -9.35 9.88 36.91
C VAL A 202 -8.19 10.81 36.56
N ASP A 203 -7.00 10.27 36.28
CA ASP A 203 -5.82 11.05 35.85
C ASP A 203 -6.11 11.82 34.56
N LEU A 204 -6.68 11.17 33.55
CA LEU A 204 -7.12 11.83 32.31
C LEU A 204 -8.09 12.99 32.58
N THR A 205 -9.08 12.80 33.47
CA THR A 205 -10.07 13.83 33.76
C THR A 205 -9.51 15.00 34.57
N GLN A 206 -8.43 14.77 35.33
CA GLN A 206 -7.72 15.83 36.04
C GLN A 206 -6.78 16.61 35.14
N THR A 207 -6.24 15.97 34.10
CA THR A 207 -5.23 16.53 33.21
C THR A 207 -5.84 17.23 32.00
N TYR A 208 -6.93 16.70 31.44
CA TYR A 208 -7.56 17.16 30.21
C TYR A 208 -9.02 17.56 30.41
N SER A 209 -9.47 18.54 29.65
CA SER A 209 -10.88 18.95 29.61
C SER A 209 -11.78 17.87 28.98
N LYS A 210 -13.07 17.89 29.30
CA LYS A 210 -14.03 16.95 28.73
C LYS A 210 -14.09 16.96 27.17
N PRO A 211 -14.03 18.14 26.51
CA PRO A 211 -13.91 18.17 25.05
C PRO A 211 -12.63 17.50 24.50
N GLU A 212 -11.48 17.66 25.16
CA GLU A 212 -10.24 17.00 24.76
C GLU A 212 -10.35 15.47 24.92
N ILE A 213 -10.94 15.00 26.02
CA ILE A 213 -11.19 13.57 26.25
C ILE A 213 -12.13 13.00 25.18
N LEU A 214 -13.19 13.71 24.80
CA LEU A 214 -14.07 13.28 23.69
C LEU A 214 -13.34 13.24 22.36
N ASN A 215 -12.50 14.24 22.08
CA ASN A 215 -11.70 14.26 20.84
C ASN A 215 -10.77 13.04 20.76
N MET A 216 -10.11 12.69 21.86
CA MET A 216 -9.29 11.48 21.96
C MET A 216 -10.15 10.22 21.79
N TYR A 217 -11.28 10.11 22.48
CA TYR A 217 -12.18 8.97 22.41
C TYR A 217 -12.66 8.70 20.98
N PHE A 218 -13.12 9.73 20.27
CA PHE A 218 -13.63 9.60 18.92
C PHE A 218 -12.55 9.25 17.88
N ASN A 219 -11.29 9.42 18.21
CA ASN A 219 -10.17 9.01 17.37
C ASN A 219 -9.59 7.64 17.74
N GLU A 220 -9.91 7.09 18.96
CA GLU A 220 -9.31 5.86 19.47
C GLU A 220 -10.26 4.65 19.47
N VAL A 221 -11.57 4.87 19.59
CA VAL A 221 -12.52 3.76 19.80
C VAL A 221 -12.70 2.93 18.52
N TYR A 222 -12.85 1.62 18.68
CA TYR A 222 -13.07 0.68 17.59
C TYR A 222 -14.56 0.58 17.21
N TYR A 223 -14.88 0.77 15.94
CA TYR A 223 -16.24 0.74 15.38
C TYR A 223 -16.54 -0.52 14.56
N GLY A 224 -15.65 -1.51 14.49
CA GLY A 224 -15.79 -2.65 13.58
C GLY A 224 -15.11 -2.42 12.22
N ASN A 225 -15.11 -3.44 11.35
CA ASN A 225 -14.53 -3.40 10.00
C ASN A 225 -13.15 -2.74 9.91
N LEU A 226 -12.24 -3.12 10.82
CA LEU A 226 -10.90 -2.55 10.94
C LEU A 226 -10.88 -1.01 11.11
N SER A 227 -12.00 -0.38 11.54
CA SER A 227 -12.13 1.07 11.66
C SER A 227 -11.92 1.52 13.11
N TYR A 228 -10.80 2.17 13.37
CA TYR A 228 -10.49 2.86 14.62
C TYR A 228 -10.74 4.36 14.44
N GLY A 229 -11.53 4.94 15.34
CA GLY A 229 -12.01 6.31 15.26
C GLY A 229 -13.17 6.52 14.29
N ILE A 230 -13.96 7.58 14.57
CA ILE A 230 -15.17 7.92 13.82
C ILE A 230 -14.90 8.32 12.37
N GLY A 231 -13.72 8.92 12.10
CA GLY A 231 -13.35 9.29 10.74
C GLY A 231 -13.25 8.07 9.82
N ALA A 232 -12.55 7.02 10.29
CA ALA A 232 -12.45 5.76 9.56
C ALA A 232 -13.80 5.03 9.47
N ALA A 233 -14.61 5.06 10.53
CA ALA A 233 -15.91 4.42 10.56
C ALA A 233 -16.91 5.06 9.58
N ALA A 234 -16.99 6.39 9.52
CA ALA A 234 -17.88 7.10 8.60
C ALA A 234 -17.55 6.80 7.14
N GLU A 235 -16.25 6.81 6.78
CA GLU A 235 -15.83 6.43 5.43
C GLU A 235 -16.05 4.94 5.15
N SER A 236 -15.81 4.05 6.13
CA SER A 236 -15.94 2.61 5.95
C SER A 236 -17.39 2.17 5.76
N TYR A 237 -18.32 2.72 6.54
CA TYR A 237 -19.71 2.29 6.50
C TYR A 237 -20.56 3.09 5.51
N PHE A 238 -20.27 4.39 5.29
CA PHE A 238 -21.11 5.27 4.49
C PHE A 238 -20.37 5.93 3.31
N GLY A 239 -19.04 5.85 3.24
CA GLY A 239 -18.25 6.48 2.17
C GLY A 239 -18.21 8.00 2.23
N ILE A 240 -18.50 8.59 3.40
CA ILE A 240 -18.54 10.05 3.61
C ILE A 240 -17.62 10.45 4.76
N PRO A 241 -17.12 11.70 4.76
CA PRO A 241 -16.43 12.25 5.92
C PRO A 241 -17.33 12.28 7.16
N ALA A 242 -16.78 12.07 8.35
CA ALA A 242 -17.52 12.09 9.62
C ALA A 242 -18.27 13.42 9.86
N SER A 243 -17.81 14.53 9.29
CA SER A 243 -18.47 15.84 9.35
C SER A 243 -19.82 15.92 8.62
N GLN A 244 -20.11 14.95 7.75
CA GLN A 244 -21.34 14.91 6.95
C GLN A 244 -22.37 13.90 7.48
N LEU A 245 -22.09 13.26 8.62
CA LEU A 245 -23.05 12.32 9.23
C LEU A 245 -24.35 13.00 9.61
N ASP A 246 -25.48 12.48 9.16
CA ASP A 246 -26.81 12.87 9.60
C ASP A 246 -27.19 12.23 10.96
N LEU A 247 -28.43 12.43 11.41
CA LEU A 247 -28.93 11.88 12.67
C LEU A 247 -29.00 10.35 12.67
N ALA A 248 -29.50 9.76 11.58
CA ALA A 248 -29.68 8.31 11.48
C ALA A 248 -28.33 7.58 11.41
N GLN A 249 -27.38 8.10 10.64
CA GLN A 249 -26.01 7.61 10.52
C GLN A 249 -25.24 7.79 11.85
N SER A 250 -25.39 8.96 12.47
CA SER A 250 -24.78 9.27 13.78
C SER A 250 -25.24 8.30 14.87
N ALA A 251 -26.54 8.04 14.94
CA ALA A 251 -27.09 7.09 15.93
C ALA A 251 -26.65 5.64 15.63
N MET A 252 -26.53 5.26 14.36
CA MET A 252 -26.02 3.95 13.96
C MET A 252 -24.59 3.78 14.46
N LEU A 253 -23.69 4.69 14.10
CA LEU A 253 -22.28 4.57 14.48
C LEU A 253 -22.05 4.70 15.98
N ALA A 254 -22.78 5.58 16.68
CA ALA A 254 -22.68 5.70 18.14
C ALA A 254 -23.08 4.41 18.88
N GLY A 255 -23.87 3.55 18.26
CA GLY A 255 -24.28 2.27 18.81
C GLY A 255 -23.25 1.14 18.71
N LEU A 256 -22.29 1.24 17.80
CA LEU A 256 -21.36 0.15 17.46
C LEU A 256 -20.32 -0.17 18.56
N PRO A 257 -19.73 0.81 19.29
CA PRO A 257 -18.59 0.55 20.18
C PRO A 257 -18.87 -0.46 21.30
N GLN A 258 -20.11 -0.64 21.68
CA GLN A 258 -20.49 -1.61 22.72
C GLN A 258 -20.18 -3.06 22.32
N ALA A 259 -20.48 -3.44 21.06
CA ALA A 259 -20.24 -4.77 20.51
C ALA A 259 -20.10 -4.70 19.00
N PRO A 260 -18.94 -4.20 18.47
CA PRO A 260 -18.79 -3.85 17.05
C PRO A 260 -19.06 -5.01 16.08
N SER A 261 -18.68 -6.23 16.44
CA SER A 261 -18.92 -7.41 15.59
C SER A 261 -20.39 -7.85 15.59
N SER A 262 -21.10 -7.70 16.73
CA SER A 262 -22.51 -8.09 16.85
C SER A 262 -23.47 -7.08 16.24
N TYR A 263 -23.07 -5.81 16.18
CA TYR A 263 -23.85 -4.71 15.62
C TYR A 263 -23.34 -4.24 14.27
N ASP A 264 -22.47 -5.03 13.60
CA ASP A 264 -21.99 -4.70 12.24
C ASP A 264 -23.18 -4.61 11.26
N PRO A 265 -23.50 -3.43 10.72
CA PRO A 265 -24.69 -3.28 9.86
C PRO A 265 -24.56 -3.97 8.51
N ILE A 266 -23.34 -4.36 8.09
CA ILE A 266 -23.09 -5.09 6.85
C ILE A 266 -23.43 -6.59 7.01
N GLN A 267 -23.16 -7.16 8.21
CA GLN A 267 -23.35 -8.57 8.50
C GLN A 267 -24.62 -8.84 9.32
N HIS A 268 -24.99 -7.92 10.21
CA HIS A 268 -26.04 -8.06 11.24
C HIS A 268 -26.97 -6.84 11.26
N LEU A 269 -27.61 -6.55 10.09
CA LEU A 269 -28.40 -5.33 9.89
C LEU A 269 -29.57 -5.20 10.90
N ALA A 270 -30.24 -6.30 11.24
CA ALA A 270 -31.38 -6.27 12.17
C ALA A 270 -30.96 -5.86 13.58
N GLU A 271 -29.88 -6.42 14.07
CA GLU A 271 -29.28 -6.12 15.38
C GLU A 271 -28.73 -4.68 15.41
N ALA A 272 -28.09 -4.24 14.33
CA ALA A 272 -27.61 -2.88 14.16
C ALA A 272 -28.76 -1.86 14.17
N LYS A 273 -29.84 -2.12 13.46
CA LYS A 273 -31.06 -1.28 13.43
C LYS A 273 -31.75 -1.26 14.80
N SER A 274 -31.82 -2.39 15.50
CA SER A 274 -32.34 -2.44 16.89
C SER A 274 -31.49 -1.58 17.83
N ARG A 275 -30.16 -1.65 17.69
CA ARG A 275 -29.22 -0.84 18.47
C ARG A 275 -29.33 0.65 18.13
N GLN A 276 -29.46 1.02 16.84
CA GLN A 276 -29.72 2.39 16.39
C GLN A 276 -31.00 2.95 17.03
N ALA A 277 -32.07 2.17 17.01
CA ALA A 277 -33.34 2.59 17.62
C ALA A 277 -33.19 2.85 19.13
N TYR A 278 -32.46 1.99 19.84
CA TYR A 278 -32.13 2.19 21.26
C TYR A 278 -31.35 3.49 21.49
N VAL A 279 -30.35 3.79 20.64
CA VAL A 279 -29.57 5.05 20.73
C VAL A 279 -30.50 6.26 20.56
N LEU A 280 -31.36 6.26 19.56
CA LEU A 280 -32.31 7.33 19.29
C LEU A 280 -33.31 7.53 20.45
N ASP A 281 -33.80 6.45 21.05
CA ASP A 281 -34.65 6.51 22.25
C ASP A 281 -33.91 7.12 23.45
N ARG A 282 -32.62 6.81 23.62
CA ARG A 282 -31.78 7.45 24.65
C ARG A 282 -31.57 8.93 24.38
N MET A 283 -31.40 9.34 23.12
CA MET A 283 -31.30 10.75 22.75
C MET A 283 -32.59 11.52 23.06
N VAL A 284 -33.77 10.92 22.81
CA VAL A 284 -35.06 11.51 23.20
C VAL A 284 -35.17 11.62 24.72
N TYR A 285 -34.83 10.56 25.45
CA TYR A 285 -34.88 10.54 26.93
C TYR A 285 -34.01 11.65 27.56
N HIS A 286 -32.87 11.97 26.97
CA HIS A 286 -31.99 13.02 27.45
C HIS A 286 -32.27 14.40 26.81
N GLY A 287 -33.29 14.55 25.95
CA GLY A 287 -33.71 15.81 25.37
C GLY A 287 -32.81 16.34 24.24
N TYR A 288 -31.95 15.48 23.65
CA TYR A 288 -31.09 15.87 22.54
C TYR A 288 -31.82 15.95 21.20
N VAL A 289 -32.89 15.18 21.03
CA VAL A 289 -33.77 15.21 19.86
C VAL A 289 -35.24 15.03 20.29
N THR A 290 -36.17 15.44 19.44
CA THR A 290 -37.60 15.21 19.61
C THR A 290 -37.98 13.78 19.23
N GLN A 291 -39.13 13.28 19.71
CA GLN A 291 -39.67 11.98 19.31
C GLN A 291 -39.86 11.91 17.79
N THR A 292 -40.40 12.96 17.17
CA THR A 292 -40.60 13.03 15.71
C THR A 292 -39.29 12.88 14.92
N GLN A 293 -38.21 13.53 15.37
CA GLN A 293 -36.88 13.40 14.73
C GLN A 293 -36.33 11.99 14.88
N ALA A 294 -36.47 11.38 16.07
CA ALA A 294 -36.02 10.03 16.31
C ALA A 294 -36.79 9.00 15.44
N ASP A 295 -38.12 9.14 15.34
CA ASP A 295 -38.94 8.24 14.56
C ASP A 295 -38.65 8.36 13.06
N ALA A 296 -38.41 9.57 12.54
CA ALA A 296 -37.95 9.79 11.17
C ALA A 296 -36.59 9.11 10.91
N ALA A 297 -35.60 9.29 11.81
CA ALA A 297 -34.27 8.67 11.68
C ALA A 297 -34.29 7.13 11.77
N LYS A 298 -35.22 6.54 12.56
CA LYS A 298 -35.40 5.07 12.60
C LYS A 298 -35.88 4.50 11.28
N GLN A 299 -36.72 5.26 10.56
CA GLN A 299 -37.31 4.83 9.29
C GLN A 299 -36.42 5.15 8.07
N GLU A 300 -35.38 5.96 8.27
CA GLU A 300 -34.48 6.36 7.21
C GLU A 300 -33.73 5.16 6.62
N PRO A 301 -33.75 4.98 5.28
CA PRO A 301 -32.97 3.93 4.62
C PRO A 301 -31.48 4.30 4.65
N LEU A 302 -30.68 3.49 5.31
CA LEU A 302 -29.23 3.66 5.35
C LEU A 302 -28.58 2.83 4.25
N HIS A 303 -27.73 3.47 3.45
CA HIS A 303 -26.95 2.83 2.40
C HIS A 303 -25.54 2.56 2.90
N PHE A 304 -25.25 1.29 3.16
CA PHE A 304 -23.93 0.89 3.62
C PHE A 304 -23.04 0.58 2.42
N GLN A 305 -21.80 1.06 2.47
CA GLN A 305 -20.76 0.65 1.54
C GLN A 305 -20.03 -0.58 2.12
N ARG A 306 -19.71 -1.53 1.26
CA ARG A 306 -18.67 -2.51 1.61
C ARG A 306 -17.34 -1.82 1.38
N PRO A 307 -16.45 -1.72 2.38
CA PRO A 307 -15.14 -1.16 2.16
C PRO A 307 -14.40 -2.06 1.15
N GLU A 308 -14.37 -1.63 -0.11
CA GLU A 308 -13.48 -2.21 -1.10
C GLU A 308 -12.10 -1.61 -0.82
N PHE A 309 -11.28 -2.35 -0.09
CA PHE A 309 -9.85 -2.04 0.02
C PHE A 309 -9.16 -2.42 -1.28
N ALA A 310 -9.56 -1.77 -2.37
CA ALA A 310 -9.06 -2.06 -3.70
C ALA A 310 -7.58 -1.68 -3.77
N LEU A 311 -6.72 -2.68 -3.82
CA LEU A 311 -5.30 -2.49 -4.14
C LEU A 311 -5.19 -2.30 -5.66
N LYS A 312 -5.11 -1.04 -6.10
CA LYS A 312 -4.92 -0.66 -7.50
C LYS A 312 -3.43 -0.66 -7.83
N ALA A 313 -3.07 -1.10 -9.02
CA ALA A 313 -1.67 -1.23 -9.45
C ALA A 313 -0.77 -1.92 -8.41
N PRO A 314 -1.11 -3.16 -7.96
CA PRO A 314 -0.52 -3.79 -6.78
C PRO A 314 1.00 -3.92 -6.84
N HIS A 315 1.57 -4.25 -7.98
CA HIS A 315 3.02 -4.36 -8.16
C HIS A 315 3.75 -3.04 -7.91
N PHE A 316 3.19 -1.94 -8.42
CA PHE A 316 3.77 -0.61 -8.22
C PHE A 316 3.59 -0.13 -6.78
N VAL A 317 2.44 -0.38 -6.18
CA VAL A 317 2.19 -0.05 -4.76
C VAL A 317 3.16 -0.80 -3.85
N ASN A 318 3.37 -2.10 -4.07
CA ASN A 318 4.34 -2.89 -3.30
C ASN A 318 5.77 -2.36 -3.50
N TYR A 319 6.16 -2.05 -4.74
CA TYR A 319 7.45 -1.46 -5.05
C TYR A 319 7.69 -0.13 -4.30
N VAL A 320 6.72 0.78 -4.31
CA VAL A 320 6.78 2.05 -3.55
C VAL A 320 6.84 1.81 -2.05
N THR A 321 6.06 0.85 -1.55
CA THR A 321 6.03 0.48 -0.13
C THR A 321 7.40 -0.02 0.34
N GLU A 322 8.05 -0.89 -0.46
CA GLU A 322 9.42 -1.36 -0.19
C GLU A 322 10.44 -0.23 -0.15
N LEU A 323 10.40 0.69 -1.13
CA LEU A 323 11.30 1.84 -1.18
C LEU A 323 11.15 2.74 0.05
N ILE A 324 9.92 2.97 0.50
CA ILE A 324 9.66 3.76 1.70
C ILE A 324 10.17 3.03 2.95
N GLN A 325 9.93 1.72 3.04
CA GLN A 325 10.41 0.91 4.15
C GLN A 325 11.96 0.90 4.23
N GLN A 326 12.63 0.82 3.09
CA GLN A 326 14.09 0.88 3.03
C GLN A 326 14.62 2.26 3.46
N ARG A 327 13.97 3.35 3.03
CA ARG A 327 14.42 4.72 3.26
C ARG A 327 14.07 5.25 4.65
N TYR A 328 12.91 4.94 5.18
CA TYR A 328 12.35 5.56 6.39
C TYR A 328 12.01 4.57 7.51
N GLY A 329 12.18 3.28 7.29
CA GLY A 329 11.81 2.22 8.22
C GLY A 329 10.32 1.82 8.13
N ARG A 330 9.99 0.67 8.72
CA ARG A 330 8.63 0.10 8.71
C ARG A 330 7.62 0.99 9.44
N ASP A 331 8.02 1.54 10.59
CA ASP A 331 7.15 2.35 11.44
C ASP A 331 6.66 3.63 10.72
N ALA A 332 7.46 4.16 9.79
CA ALA A 332 7.08 5.31 9.01
C ALA A 332 5.87 5.06 8.09
N LEU A 333 5.68 3.82 7.64
CA LEU A 333 4.55 3.43 6.80
C LEU A 333 3.23 3.35 7.56
N TYR A 334 3.28 2.94 8.82
CA TYR A 334 2.08 2.62 9.59
C TYR A 334 1.72 3.70 10.62
N ASP A 335 2.70 4.42 11.18
CA ASP A 335 2.45 5.31 12.32
C ASP A 335 2.24 6.78 11.94
N ARG A 336 2.69 7.21 10.75
CA ARG A 336 2.78 8.64 10.42
C ARG A 336 1.64 9.20 9.59
N GLY A 337 0.76 8.37 9.05
CA GLY A 337 -0.39 8.81 8.26
C GLY A 337 0.01 9.61 7.01
N TRP A 338 1.02 9.15 6.30
CA TRP A 338 1.54 9.86 5.15
C TRP A 338 0.60 9.83 3.95
N ARG A 339 0.59 10.91 3.21
CA ARG A 339 0.01 10.99 1.87
C ARG A 339 1.15 10.93 0.88
N ILE A 340 1.26 9.84 0.14
CA ILE A 340 2.33 9.55 -0.80
C ILE A 340 1.77 9.74 -2.21
N GLN A 341 2.18 10.80 -2.89
CA GLN A 341 1.89 11.02 -4.30
C GLN A 341 3.01 10.38 -5.12
N THR A 342 2.65 9.45 -5.98
CA THR A 342 3.57 8.69 -6.82
C THR A 342 3.63 9.24 -8.25
N SER A 343 4.58 8.73 -9.03
CA SER A 343 4.71 9.06 -10.46
C SER A 343 3.76 8.28 -11.37
N LEU A 344 3.15 7.20 -10.88
CA LEU A 344 2.24 6.36 -11.67
C LEU A 344 1.07 7.16 -12.21
N ASP A 345 0.72 6.94 -13.47
CA ASP A 345 -0.56 7.35 -14.06
C ASP A 345 -1.47 6.12 -14.13
N TYR A 346 -2.50 6.08 -13.26
CA TYR A 346 -3.35 4.90 -13.16
C TYR A 346 -4.18 4.65 -14.45
N GLY A 347 -4.58 5.70 -15.14
CA GLY A 347 -5.28 5.55 -16.42
C GLY A 347 -4.37 4.95 -17.49
N LEU A 348 -3.13 5.44 -17.60
CA LEU A 348 -2.14 4.86 -18.51
C LEU A 348 -1.78 3.42 -18.11
N GLN A 349 -1.68 3.12 -16.81
CA GLN A 349 -1.49 1.76 -16.27
C GLN A 349 -2.58 0.81 -16.78
N GLN A 350 -3.85 1.25 -16.81
CA GLN A 350 -4.95 0.43 -17.33
C GLN A 350 -4.84 0.22 -18.84
N VAL A 351 -4.42 1.23 -19.59
CA VAL A 351 -4.18 1.08 -21.05
C VAL A 351 -3.07 0.06 -21.29
N ALA A 352 -1.96 0.12 -20.54
CA ALA A 352 -0.86 -0.84 -20.67
C ALA A 352 -1.32 -2.28 -20.35
N LEU A 353 -2.03 -2.46 -19.23
CA LEU A 353 -2.56 -3.76 -18.81
C LEU A 353 -3.54 -4.32 -19.85
N GLN A 354 -4.47 -3.51 -20.33
CA GLN A 354 -5.44 -3.91 -21.34
C GLN A 354 -4.76 -4.40 -22.62
N LYS A 355 -3.76 -3.64 -23.17
CA LYS A 355 -3.06 -4.04 -24.39
C LYS A 355 -2.27 -5.32 -24.21
N ALA A 356 -1.67 -5.55 -23.05
CA ALA A 356 -1.00 -6.78 -22.73
C ALA A 356 -1.99 -7.96 -22.61
N GLN A 357 -3.11 -7.78 -21.93
CA GLN A 357 -4.17 -8.79 -21.79
C GLN A 357 -4.81 -9.14 -23.13
N GLU A 358 -5.15 -8.14 -23.94
CA GLU A 358 -5.68 -8.34 -25.32
C GLU A 358 -4.74 -9.22 -26.13
N ARG A 359 -3.43 -8.95 -26.09
CA ARG A 359 -2.47 -9.75 -26.88
C ARG A 359 -2.32 -11.17 -26.34
N ILE A 360 -2.11 -11.34 -25.04
CA ILE A 360 -1.94 -12.67 -24.47
C ILE A 360 -3.20 -13.53 -24.63
N SER A 361 -4.40 -12.93 -24.58
CA SER A 361 -5.63 -13.66 -24.86
C SER A 361 -5.71 -14.22 -26.29
N GLN A 362 -5.03 -13.55 -27.26
CA GLN A 362 -4.99 -13.99 -28.67
C GLN A 362 -3.97 -15.10 -28.93
N ILE A 363 -2.79 -14.99 -28.31
CA ILE A 363 -1.64 -15.87 -28.62
C ILE A 363 -1.30 -16.88 -27.53
N GLY A 364 -1.78 -16.65 -26.29
CA GLY A 364 -1.30 -17.36 -25.11
C GLY A 364 -1.43 -18.86 -25.21
N GLN A 365 -2.54 -19.36 -25.77
CA GLN A 365 -2.75 -20.80 -25.95
C GLN A 365 -1.83 -21.41 -27.00
N GLU A 366 -1.63 -20.74 -28.13
CA GLU A 366 -0.77 -21.21 -29.23
C GLU A 366 0.70 -21.16 -28.87
N MET A 367 1.12 -20.04 -28.25
CA MET A 367 2.53 -19.80 -27.86
C MET A 367 2.86 -20.34 -26.46
N GLU A 368 1.92 -20.89 -25.73
CA GLU A 368 2.09 -21.28 -24.31
C GLU A 368 2.65 -20.14 -23.45
N ALA A 369 2.24 -18.91 -23.73
CA ALA A 369 2.61 -17.69 -23.01
C ALA A 369 1.49 -17.29 -22.06
N THR A 370 1.76 -17.19 -20.75
CA THR A 370 0.73 -16.96 -19.75
C THR A 370 0.76 -15.56 -19.15
N ASN A 371 1.87 -14.83 -19.31
CA ASN A 371 2.05 -13.56 -18.62
C ASN A 371 2.80 -12.52 -19.46
N ALA A 372 2.67 -11.25 -19.05
CA ALA A 372 3.41 -10.13 -19.61
C ALA A 372 3.66 -9.06 -18.55
N ALA A 373 4.75 -8.30 -18.74
CA ALA A 373 5.09 -7.11 -17.97
C ALA A 373 5.29 -5.90 -18.89
N VAL A 374 4.86 -4.72 -18.43
CA VAL A 374 5.02 -3.46 -19.18
C VAL A 374 5.50 -2.37 -18.23
N VAL A 375 6.61 -1.74 -18.59
CA VAL A 375 7.15 -0.57 -17.90
C VAL A 375 7.18 0.60 -18.86
N THR A 376 6.69 1.77 -18.44
CA THR A 376 6.77 3.02 -19.20
C THR A 376 7.45 4.08 -18.35
N ILE A 377 8.47 4.71 -18.89
CA ILE A 377 9.23 5.79 -18.24
C ILE A 377 9.18 7.04 -19.12
N GLN A 378 9.00 8.19 -18.48
CA GLN A 378 9.13 9.50 -19.11
C GLN A 378 10.60 9.93 -19.14
N PRO A 379 11.28 9.99 -20.31
CA PRO A 379 12.73 10.22 -20.37
C PRO A 379 13.17 11.57 -19.80
N SER A 380 12.35 12.61 -19.97
CA SER A 380 12.67 13.97 -19.51
C SER A 380 12.66 14.17 -17.99
N THR A 381 12.00 13.27 -17.25
CA THR A 381 11.84 13.36 -15.79
C THR A 381 12.35 12.11 -15.05
N GLY A 382 12.54 11.00 -15.75
CA GLY A 382 12.86 9.70 -15.15
C GLY A 382 11.69 9.02 -14.45
N GLU A 383 10.49 9.58 -14.55
CA GLU A 383 9.29 9.10 -13.83
C GLU A 383 8.75 7.80 -14.42
N ILE A 384 8.47 6.83 -13.55
CA ILE A 384 7.76 5.59 -13.88
C ILE A 384 6.28 5.92 -14.03
N LEU A 385 5.79 5.91 -15.27
CA LEU A 385 4.38 6.18 -15.57
C LEU A 385 3.50 4.93 -15.45
N THR A 386 4.06 3.76 -15.79
CA THR A 386 3.37 2.47 -15.62
C THR A 386 4.34 1.38 -15.13
N MET A 387 3.82 0.45 -14.32
CA MET A 387 4.52 -0.77 -13.90
C MET A 387 3.50 -1.92 -13.83
N VAL A 388 3.29 -2.59 -14.95
CA VAL A 388 2.52 -3.83 -15.01
C VAL A 388 3.50 -4.98 -14.76
N GLY A 389 3.43 -5.60 -13.59
CA GLY A 389 4.32 -6.73 -13.23
C GLY A 389 3.75 -8.10 -13.59
N SER A 390 2.43 -8.19 -13.77
CA SER A 390 1.71 -9.36 -14.27
C SER A 390 0.35 -8.95 -14.83
N LEU A 391 -0.28 -9.81 -15.61
CA LEU A 391 -1.60 -9.57 -16.20
C LEU A 391 -2.73 -9.63 -15.18
N ASP A 392 -2.56 -10.40 -14.11
CA ASP A 392 -3.51 -10.52 -13.01
C ASP A 392 -2.77 -10.87 -11.72
N TYR A 393 -2.70 -9.90 -10.81
CA TYR A 393 -2.03 -10.03 -9.52
C TYR A 393 -2.60 -11.15 -8.64
N TRP A 394 -3.91 -11.40 -8.74
CA TRP A 394 -4.60 -12.38 -7.89
C TRP A 394 -4.62 -13.79 -8.47
N ASN A 395 -4.15 -13.96 -9.69
CA ASN A 395 -4.12 -15.26 -10.36
C ASN A 395 -2.88 -16.07 -9.96
N ALA A 396 -3.08 -17.04 -9.05
CA ALA A 396 -2.02 -17.93 -8.59
C ALA A 396 -1.49 -18.88 -9.69
N SER A 397 -2.29 -19.14 -10.75
CA SER A 397 -1.86 -20.07 -11.82
C SER A 397 -0.75 -19.50 -12.71
N ILE A 398 -0.55 -18.19 -12.69
CA ILE A 398 0.52 -17.48 -13.41
C ILE A 398 1.54 -16.85 -12.46
N ASP A 399 1.53 -17.23 -11.17
CA ASP A 399 2.33 -16.57 -10.12
C ASP A 399 2.13 -15.06 -10.12
N GLY A 400 0.88 -14.62 -10.20
CA GLY A 400 0.50 -13.22 -10.47
C GLY A 400 1.05 -12.21 -9.47
N GLN A 401 1.42 -12.62 -8.25
CA GLN A 401 2.02 -11.76 -7.23
C GLN A 401 3.51 -11.48 -7.47
N VAL A 402 4.17 -12.23 -8.35
CA VAL A 402 5.56 -11.95 -8.73
C VAL A 402 5.61 -10.70 -9.60
N ASN A 403 6.35 -9.69 -9.17
CA ASN A 403 6.57 -8.50 -9.96
C ASN A 403 7.66 -8.74 -11.01
N VAL A 404 7.27 -9.18 -12.21
CA VAL A 404 8.23 -9.42 -13.29
C VAL A 404 8.96 -8.14 -13.69
N ALA A 405 8.34 -6.96 -13.54
CA ALA A 405 8.99 -5.68 -13.88
C ALA A 405 10.29 -5.42 -13.08
N THR A 406 10.43 -6.02 -11.91
CA THR A 406 11.63 -5.92 -11.05
C THR A 406 12.37 -7.25 -10.88
N SER A 407 11.94 -8.32 -11.55
CA SER A 407 12.58 -9.63 -11.51
C SER A 407 13.63 -9.77 -12.61
N GLY A 408 14.75 -10.41 -12.29
CA GLY A 408 15.78 -10.72 -13.28
C GLY A 408 15.28 -11.70 -14.35
N ARG A 409 15.44 -11.32 -15.62
CA ARG A 409 15.09 -12.11 -16.81
C ARG A 409 16.16 -11.94 -17.87
N GLN A 410 16.42 -12.97 -18.65
CA GLN A 410 17.37 -12.86 -19.75
C GLN A 410 16.81 -11.96 -20.86
N PRO A 411 17.50 -10.86 -21.22
CA PRO A 411 16.99 -9.87 -22.18
C PRO A 411 17.11 -10.33 -23.65
N GLY A 412 17.83 -11.43 -23.91
CA GLY A 412 18.13 -11.82 -25.27
C GLY A 412 18.79 -10.69 -26.05
N SER A 413 18.46 -10.57 -27.33
CA SER A 413 19.04 -9.57 -28.22
C SER A 413 18.68 -8.11 -27.89
N SER A 414 17.79 -7.82 -26.95
CA SER A 414 17.49 -6.44 -26.56
C SER A 414 18.67 -5.74 -25.86
N ILE A 415 19.64 -6.51 -25.35
CA ILE A 415 20.88 -6.00 -24.74
C ILE A 415 21.91 -5.53 -25.73
N LYS A 416 21.81 -5.91 -27.01
CA LYS A 416 22.78 -5.55 -28.08
C LYS A 416 23.03 -4.05 -28.21
N VAL A 417 22.06 -3.22 -27.84
CA VAL A 417 22.18 -1.76 -27.89
C VAL A 417 23.38 -1.25 -27.09
N PHE A 418 23.73 -1.86 -25.97
CA PHE A 418 24.89 -1.47 -25.17
C PHE A 418 26.21 -1.77 -25.86
N ASN A 419 26.30 -2.90 -26.54
CA ASN A 419 27.45 -3.25 -27.35
C ASN A 419 27.64 -2.26 -28.54
N TYR A 420 26.56 -1.98 -29.28
CA TYR A 420 26.63 -1.12 -30.43
C TYR A 420 26.84 0.37 -30.09
N VAL A 421 26.22 0.88 -29.03
CA VAL A 421 26.46 2.27 -28.63
C VAL A 421 27.90 2.46 -28.15
N THR A 422 28.48 1.48 -27.47
CA THR A 422 29.92 1.47 -27.10
C THR A 422 30.82 1.41 -28.33
N ALA A 423 30.41 0.67 -29.37
CA ALA A 423 31.13 0.63 -30.64
C ALA A 423 31.10 2.01 -31.34
N PHE A 424 29.96 2.69 -31.35
CA PHE A 424 29.86 4.03 -31.95
C PHE A 424 30.73 5.06 -31.19
N GLU A 425 30.87 4.99 -29.91
CA GLU A 425 31.82 5.83 -29.16
C GLU A 425 33.28 5.56 -29.50
N ARG A 426 33.58 4.39 -30.07
CA ARG A 426 34.92 3.99 -30.49
C ARG A 426 35.19 4.18 -32.00
N GLY A 427 34.35 4.94 -32.67
CA GLY A 427 34.55 5.30 -34.07
C GLY A 427 33.90 4.37 -35.08
N PHE A 428 33.13 3.37 -34.64
CA PHE A 428 32.27 2.66 -35.59
C PHE A 428 31.21 3.62 -36.12
N VAL A 429 30.80 3.39 -37.36
CA VAL A 429 29.70 4.13 -38.00
C VAL A 429 28.62 3.15 -38.45
N PRO A 430 27.38 3.58 -38.67
CA PRO A 430 26.32 2.71 -39.15
C PRO A 430 26.69 1.91 -40.44
N ASP A 431 27.47 2.48 -41.32
CA ASP A 431 27.98 1.83 -42.54
C ASP A 431 29.27 1.03 -42.39
N SER A 432 29.81 0.86 -41.16
CA SER A 432 30.92 -0.06 -40.90
C SER A 432 30.53 -1.48 -41.34
N ILE A 433 31.40 -2.15 -42.13
CA ILE A 433 31.14 -3.51 -42.63
C ILE A 433 31.57 -4.55 -41.58
N VAL A 434 30.66 -5.49 -41.28
CA VAL A 434 30.92 -6.69 -40.49
C VAL A 434 30.57 -7.91 -41.33
N TYR A 435 31.41 -8.93 -41.33
CA TYR A 435 31.14 -10.15 -42.07
C TYR A 435 30.28 -11.11 -41.27
N ASP A 436 29.05 -11.33 -41.71
CA ASP A 436 28.13 -12.34 -41.19
C ASP A 436 28.36 -13.67 -41.89
N VAL A 437 29.37 -14.40 -41.43
CA VAL A 437 29.78 -15.68 -41.98
C VAL A 437 29.93 -16.69 -40.82
N LYS A 438 29.75 -17.98 -41.11
CA LYS A 438 29.92 -19.03 -40.06
C LYS A 438 31.29 -18.89 -39.41
N THR A 439 31.27 -18.63 -38.11
CA THR A 439 32.47 -18.32 -37.31
C THR A 439 32.47 -19.14 -36.05
N ALA A 440 33.61 -19.77 -35.74
CA ALA A 440 33.87 -20.44 -34.47
C ALA A 440 34.60 -19.47 -33.55
N PHE A 441 33.99 -19.12 -32.44
CA PHE A 441 34.52 -18.21 -31.44
C PHE A 441 35.22 -19.00 -30.32
N ASP A 442 36.48 -18.62 -30.05
CA ASP A 442 37.23 -19.20 -28.92
C ASP A 442 36.60 -18.81 -27.58
N ARG A 443 36.47 -19.78 -26.68
CA ARG A 443 35.93 -19.62 -25.34
C ARG A 443 36.98 -19.78 -24.24
N GLY A 444 38.20 -19.95 -24.62
CA GLY A 444 39.35 -20.18 -23.70
C GLY A 444 39.76 -21.65 -23.56
N PRO A 445 40.83 -21.91 -22.86
CA PRO A 445 41.44 -23.23 -22.73
C PRO A 445 40.49 -24.31 -22.21
N GLY A 446 40.40 -25.43 -22.92
CA GLY A 446 39.59 -26.58 -22.52
C GLY A 446 38.09 -26.53 -22.86
N LEU A 447 37.62 -25.44 -23.45
CA LEU A 447 36.24 -25.30 -23.92
C LEU A 447 36.14 -25.47 -25.45
N SER A 448 35.09 -26.15 -25.91
CA SER A 448 34.80 -26.23 -27.34
C SER A 448 34.45 -24.84 -27.90
N PRO A 449 34.89 -24.48 -29.11
CA PRO A 449 34.54 -23.21 -29.73
C PRO A 449 33.01 -23.03 -29.82
N TYR A 450 32.57 -21.80 -29.62
CA TYR A 450 31.15 -21.44 -29.75
C TYR A 450 30.85 -21.10 -31.22
N VAL A 451 29.91 -21.80 -31.82
CA VAL A 451 29.48 -21.60 -33.21
C VAL A 451 28.01 -21.19 -33.25
N PRO A 452 27.69 -19.90 -33.08
CA PRO A 452 26.33 -19.42 -33.14
C PRO A 452 25.73 -19.44 -34.54
N ASN A 453 24.40 -19.51 -34.60
CA ASN A 453 23.62 -19.22 -35.80
C ASN A 453 22.87 -17.88 -35.64
N ASN A 454 22.51 -17.26 -36.76
CA ASN A 454 21.46 -16.22 -36.75
C ASN A 454 20.08 -16.89 -36.51
N PHE A 455 19.07 -16.09 -36.24
CA PHE A 455 17.73 -16.56 -35.95
C PHE A 455 17.09 -17.30 -37.16
N ASP A 456 17.37 -16.80 -38.38
CA ASP A 456 16.90 -17.38 -39.62
C ASP A 456 17.80 -18.54 -40.14
N PHE A 457 18.83 -18.94 -39.38
CA PHE A 457 19.81 -19.97 -39.72
C PHE A 457 20.60 -19.69 -41.02
N GLN A 458 20.63 -18.42 -41.48
CA GLN A 458 21.37 -18.00 -42.65
C GLN A 458 22.57 -17.11 -42.29
N PHE A 459 23.52 -16.99 -43.22
CA PHE A 459 24.67 -16.10 -43.14
C PHE A 459 24.63 -15.16 -44.32
N HIS A 460 24.66 -13.84 -44.07
CA HIS A 460 24.37 -12.80 -45.06
C HIS A 460 25.61 -12.17 -45.71
N GLY A 461 26.82 -12.67 -45.34
CA GLY A 461 28.06 -12.11 -45.89
C GLY A 461 28.42 -10.74 -45.32
N PRO A 462 28.90 -9.80 -46.15
CA PRO A 462 29.20 -8.43 -45.70
C PRO A 462 27.90 -7.67 -45.44
N VAL A 463 27.67 -7.28 -44.16
CA VAL A 463 26.55 -6.46 -43.75
C VAL A 463 27.04 -5.19 -43.07
N THR A 464 26.27 -4.12 -43.11
CA THR A 464 26.56 -2.91 -42.32
C THR A 464 26.24 -3.12 -40.84
N VAL A 465 26.86 -2.33 -39.96
CA VAL A 465 26.52 -2.30 -38.51
C VAL A 465 25.05 -1.93 -38.31
N ARG A 466 24.51 -1.02 -39.13
CA ARG A 466 23.09 -0.64 -39.16
C ARG A 466 22.20 -1.86 -39.41
N GLU A 467 22.45 -2.60 -40.48
CA GLU A 467 21.70 -3.81 -40.84
C GLU A 467 21.85 -4.89 -39.79
N ALA A 468 23.06 -5.11 -39.26
CA ALA A 468 23.36 -6.09 -38.25
C ALA A 468 22.59 -5.82 -36.91
N LEU A 469 22.52 -4.54 -36.50
CA LEU A 469 21.78 -4.15 -35.29
C LEU A 469 20.26 -4.21 -35.54
N ALA A 470 19.80 -3.61 -36.64
CA ALA A 470 18.37 -3.52 -36.95
C ALA A 470 17.74 -4.91 -37.19
N SER A 471 18.44 -5.79 -37.94
CA SER A 471 18.04 -7.18 -38.15
C SER A 471 18.44 -8.14 -37.03
N SER A 472 19.06 -7.62 -35.96
CA SER A 472 19.40 -8.42 -34.77
C SER A 472 20.33 -9.60 -35.00
N LEU A 473 21.24 -9.53 -36.03
CA LEU A 473 22.14 -10.64 -36.36
C LEU A 473 23.09 -10.97 -35.20
N ASN A 474 23.35 -12.27 -35.01
CA ASN A 474 24.12 -12.77 -33.83
C ASN A 474 25.64 -12.71 -34.08
N ILE A 475 26.09 -13.20 -35.25
CA ILE A 475 27.50 -13.29 -35.53
C ILE A 475 28.13 -11.90 -35.60
N PRO A 476 27.57 -10.91 -36.33
CA PRO A 476 28.04 -9.54 -36.30
C PRO A 476 28.11 -8.93 -34.91
N ALA A 477 27.08 -9.16 -34.05
CA ALA A 477 27.06 -8.65 -32.68
C ALA A 477 28.24 -9.18 -31.86
N ILE A 478 28.55 -10.49 -31.96
CA ILE A 478 29.70 -11.09 -31.26
C ILE A 478 31.03 -10.52 -31.78
N LYS A 479 31.19 -10.34 -33.10
CA LYS A 479 32.39 -9.73 -33.69
C LYS A 479 32.58 -8.27 -33.23
N VAL A 480 31.50 -7.50 -33.17
CA VAL A 480 31.53 -6.15 -32.59
C VAL A 480 31.98 -6.21 -31.13
N LEU A 481 31.40 -7.13 -30.31
CA LEU A 481 31.78 -7.29 -28.90
C LEU A 481 33.26 -7.68 -28.73
N GLN A 482 33.82 -8.51 -29.60
CA GLN A 482 35.26 -8.81 -29.57
C GLN A 482 36.14 -7.57 -29.75
N ARG A 483 35.67 -6.59 -30.51
CA ARG A 483 36.39 -5.30 -30.70
C ARG A 483 36.13 -4.33 -29.58
N VAL A 484 34.91 -4.30 -29.05
CA VAL A 484 34.49 -3.43 -27.94
C VAL A 484 35.04 -3.93 -26.61
N GLY A 485 35.03 -5.23 -26.37
CA GLY A 485 35.37 -5.86 -25.12
C GLY A 485 34.16 -6.06 -24.19
N VAL A 486 34.13 -7.21 -23.53
CA VAL A 486 33.00 -7.61 -22.68
C VAL A 486 32.82 -6.64 -21.49
N HIS A 487 33.90 -6.28 -20.80
CA HIS A 487 33.87 -5.31 -19.70
C HIS A 487 33.36 -3.95 -20.14
N SER A 488 33.83 -3.42 -21.27
CA SER A 488 33.38 -2.11 -21.74
C SER A 488 31.89 -2.07 -22.09
N MET A 489 31.33 -3.15 -22.62
CA MET A 489 29.88 -3.27 -22.82
C MET A 489 29.14 -3.30 -21.48
N ALA A 490 29.64 -4.04 -20.49
CA ALA A 490 29.05 -4.11 -19.17
C ALA A 490 29.12 -2.76 -18.43
N ASP A 491 30.27 -2.09 -18.46
CA ASP A 491 30.47 -0.76 -17.87
C ASP A 491 29.51 0.27 -18.47
N THR A 492 29.34 0.22 -19.80
CA THR A 492 28.36 1.06 -20.50
C THR A 492 26.93 0.75 -20.01
N ALA A 493 26.58 -0.53 -19.91
CA ALA A 493 25.24 -0.93 -19.44
C ALA A 493 24.99 -0.48 -18.00
N HIS A 494 25.94 -0.64 -17.09
CA HIS A 494 25.86 -0.16 -15.70
C HIS A 494 25.70 1.37 -15.63
N THR A 495 26.54 2.10 -16.35
CA THR A 495 26.46 3.57 -16.43
C THR A 495 25.11 4.04 -16.94
N LEU A 496 24.51 3.31 -17.87
CA LEU A 496 23.19 3.61 -18.46
C LEU A 496 22.01 3.16 -17.59
N GLY A 497 22.20 2.32 -16.57
CA GLY A 497 21.11 2.01 -15.66
C GLY A 497 20.92 0.56 -15.27
N ILE A 498 21.66 -0.38 -15.85
CA ILE A 498 21.57 -1.80 -15.48
C ILE A 498 22.28 -2.01 -14.12
N THR A 499 21.60 -2.65 -13.18
CA THR A 499 22.13 -2.91 -11.82
C THR A 499 22.62 -4.35 -11.62
N THR A 500 22.44 -5.17 -12.61
CA THR A 500 22.89 -6.58 -12.65
C THR A 500 24.17 -6.73 -13.47
N MET A 501 24.57 -7.95 -13.82
CA MET A 501 25.79 -8.25 -14.61
C MET A 501 27.12 -7.90 -13.88
N THR A 502 27.15 -8.03 -12.57
CA THR A 502 28.28 -7.66 -11.72
C THR A 502 29.55 -8.47 -11.96
N ASP A 503 29.48 -9.60 -12.66
CA ASP A 503 30.62 -10.42 -13.07
C ASP A 503 30.57 -10.66 -14.60
N PRO A 504 31.08 -9.72 -15.43
CA PRO A 504 31.05 -9.83 -16.89
C PRO A 504 31.82 -11.04 -17.44
N ASP A 505 32.88 -11.49 -16.76
CA ASP A 505 33.71 -12.61 -17.22
C ASP A 505 32.94 -13.92 -17.26
N ARG A 506 31.94 -14.07 -16.39
CA ARG A 506 31.04 -15.24 -16.37
C ARG A 506 30.32 -15.49 -17.68
N TYR A 507 30.02 -14.42 -18.41
CA TYR A 507 29.21 -14.48 -19.64
C TYR A 507 30.07 -14.49 -20.91
N GLY A 508 31.24 -13.89 -20.89
CA GLY A 508 32.15 -13.77 -22.04
C GLY A 508 31.44 -13.16 -23.26
N LEU A 509 31.74 -13.67 -24.47
CA LEU A 509 31.16 -13.16 -25.71
C LEU A 509 29.65 -13.37 -25.88
N THR A 510 29.04 -14.27 -25.06
CA THR A 510 27.60 -14.48 -25.11
C THR A 510 26.82 -13.35 -24.43
N LEU A 511 27.49 -12.45 -23.70
CA LEU A 511 26.85 -11.30 -23.06
C LEU A 511 26.02 -10.46 -24.05
N THR A 512 26.52 -10.22 -25.25
CA THR A 512 25.79 -9.45 -26.29
C THR A 512 24.55 -10.18 -26.82
N LEU A 513 24.40 -11.48 -26.53
CA LEU A 513 23.19 -12.27 -26.84
C LEU A 513 22.20 -12.34 -25.67
N GLY A 514 22.50 -11.69 -24.55
CA GLY A 514 21.60 -11.56 -23.41
C GLY A 514 21.57 -12.75 -22.47
N THR A 515 22.72 -13.36 -22.20
CA THR A 515 22.82 -14.46 -21.24
C THR A 515 22.88 -14.01 -19.78
N ALA A 516 23.01 -12.72 -19.51
CA ALA A 516 22.93 -12.12 -18.18
C ALA A 516 21.50 -11.63 -17.91
N ASP A 517 21.00 -11.87 -16.70
CA ASP A 517 19.69 -11.41 -16.30
C ASP A 517 19.67 -9.89 -16.09
N VAL A 518 18.59 -9.23 -16.52
CA VAL A 518 18.29 -7.83 -16.26
C VAL A 518 16.81 -7.67 -15.84
N THR A 519 16.49 -6.61 -15.13
CA THR A 519 15.08 -6.33 -14.84
C THR A 519 14.44 -5.53 -15.97
N PRO A 520 13.14 -5.72 -16.29
CA PRO A 520 12.42 -4.87 -17.23
C PRO A 520 12.48 -3.38 -16.85
N LEU A 521 12.47 -3.05 -15.58
CA LEU A 521 12.61 -1.68 -15.09
C LEU A 521 13.97 -1.09 -15.46
N ASP A 522 15.07 -1.77 -15.15
CA ASP A 522 16.42 -1.28 -15.42
C ASP A 522 16.67 -1.14 -16.94
N LEU A 523 16.23 -2.14 -17.71
CA LEU A 523 16.39 -2.09 -19.15
C LEU A 523 15.59 -0.95 -19.78
N THR A 524 14.36 -0.72 -19.33
CA THR A 524 13.53 0.41 -19.78
C THR A 524 14.14 1.76 -19.38
N TYR A 525 14.68 1.83 -18.16
CA TYR A 525 15.36 3.04 -17.69
C TYR A 525 16.62 3.34 -18.49
N ALA A 526 17.43 2.34 -18.81
CA ALA A 526 18.59 2.51 -19.71
C ALA A 526 18.18 3.01 -21.11
N TYR A 527 17.08 2.48 -21.66
CA TYR A 527 16.54 2.97 -22.93
C TYR A 527 15.98 4.40 -22.84
N SER A 528 15.52 4.84 -21.66
CA SER A 528 15.09 6.23 -21.45
C SER A 528 16.26 7.22 -21.58
N VAL A 529 17.48 6.79 -21.23
CA VAL A 529 18.69 7.59 -21.44
C VAL A 529 18.96 7.80 -22.92
N PHE A 530 18.75 6.78 -23.78
CA PHE A 530 18.87 6.94 -25.24
C PHE A 530 17.80 7.89 -25.78
N ALA A 531 16.54 7.76 -25.30
CA ALA A 531 15.47 8.70 -25.71
C ALA A 531 15.81 10.16 -25.37
N ASN A 532 16.59 10.38 -24.32
CA ASN A 532 16.99 11.68 -23.80
C ASN A 532 18.41 12.09 -24.29
N GLY A 533 18.87 11.58 -25.43
CA GLY A 533 20.13 11.95 -26.06
C GLY A 533 21.37 11.63 -25.22
N GLY A 534 21.35 10.56 -24.44
CA GLY A 534 22.46 10.13 -23.58
C GLY A 534 22.48 10.78 -22.20
N SER A 535 21.45 11.58 -21.86
CA SER A 535 21.33 12.23 -20.56
C SER A 535 20.44 11.41 -19.65
N MET A 536 20.96 11.04 -18.49
CA MET A 536 20.23 10.34 -17.41
C MET A 536 19.49 11.34 -16.53
N VAL A 537 18.19 11.12 -16.32
CA VAL A 537 17.33 11.91 -15.44
C VAL A 537 16.63 10.97 -14.46
N GLY A 538 16.54 11.40 -13.21
CA GLY A 538 15.93 10.59 -12.15
C GLY A 538 16.32 11.08 -10.76
N GLU A 539 15.96 10.38 -9.73
CA GLU A 539 16.33 10.68 -8.35
C GLU A 539 17.84 10.45 -8.15
N ALA A 540 18.51 11.37 -7.49
CA ALA A 540 19.96 11.23 -7.26
C ALA A 540 20.22 10.09 -6.27
N VAL A 541 21.09 9.15 -6.60
CA VAL A 541 21.61 8.17 -5.64
C VAL A 541 22.40 8.91 -4.57
N PRO A 542 22.12 8.72 -3.27
CA PRO A 542 22.87 9.32 -2.19
C PRO A 542 24.38 9.01 -2.30
N LEU A 543 25.22 9.96 -1.91
CA LEU A 543 26.68 9.81 -2.08
C LEU A 543 27.26 8.56 -1.41
N GLN A 544 26.72 8.20 -0.23
CA GLN A 544 27.14 7.01 0.52
C GLN A 544 26.75 5.68 -0.14
N ASP A 545 25.73 5.71 -1.03
CA ASP A 545 25.18 4.51 -1.68
C ASP A 545 25.68 4.38 -3.13
N ARG A 546 26.55 5.30 -3.59
CA ARG A 546 27.10 5.26 -4.94
C ARG A 546 28.20 4.23 -5.06
N GLU A 547 28.04 3.34 -6.02
CA GLU A 547 29.07 2.40 -6.42
C GLU A 547 29.78 2.90 -7.69
N LEU A 548 31.10 2.70 -7.77
CA LEU A 548 31.89 3.13 -8.91
C LEU A 548 31.48 2.36 -10.17
N GLY A 549 31.22 3.09 -11.24
CA GLY A 549 30.80 2.50 -12.53
C GLY A 549 29.31 2.24 -12.64
N MET A 550 28.56 2.29 -11.54
CA MET A 550 27.11 2.10 -11.54
C MET A 550 26.35 3.40 -11.82
N ARG A 551 25.04 3.27 -12.13
CA ARG A 551 24.16 4.42 -12.36
C ARG A 551 24.13 5.38 -11.16
N GLN A 552 24.06 6.67 -11.43
CA GLN A 552 24.03 7.72 -10.40
C GLN A 552 22.63 8.32 -10.17
N ARG A 553 21.64 7.82 -10.90
CA ARG A 553 20.24 8.22 -10.82
C ARG A 553 19.36 6.98 -10.77
N GLU A 554 18.29 7.06 -10.00
CA GLU A 554 17.25 6.04 -9.92
C GLU A 554 16.00 6.51 -10.68
N PRO A 555 15.22 5.60 -11.28
CA PRO A 555 13.90 5.94 -11.81
C PRO A 555 13.00 6.48 -10.70
N VAL A 556 12.18 7.48 -11.00
CA VAL A 556 11.35 8.19 -10.04
C VAL A 556 10.02 7.49 -9.87
N SER A 557 9.71 7.09 -8.65
CA SER A 557 8.42 6.49 -8.28
C SER A 557 7.61 7.33 -7.30
N ILE A 558 8.27 8.20 -6.51
CA ILE A 558 7.64 9.04 -5.49
C ILE A 558 7.87 10.51 -5.87
N LEU A 559 6.77 11.27 -6.01
CA LEU A 559 6.83 12.70 -6.31
C LEU A 559 6.80 13.54 -5.04
N LYS A 560 5.95 13.14 -4.08
CA LYS A 560 5.77 13.92 -2.86
C LYS A 560 5.29 13.05 -1.71
N ILE A 561 5.78 13.31 -0.50
CA ILE A 561 5.25 12.77 0.74
C ILE A 561 4.87 13.95 1.63
N THR A 562 3.64 13.97 2.13
CA THR A 562 3.20 14.91 3.18
C THR A 562 2.75 14.12 4.39
N ASP A 563 2.91 14.72 5.58
CA ASP A 563 2.34 14.19 6.80
C ASP A 563 0.81 14.46 6.88
N SER A 564 0.19 13.99 7.94
CA SER A 564 -1.26 14.12 8.18
C SER A 564 -1.76 15.54 8.36
N VAL A 565 -0.87 16.48 8.71
CA VAL A 565 -1.20 17.91 8.86
C VAL A 565 -0.84 18.74 7.63
N GLY A 566 -0.24 18.09 6.60
CA GLY A 566 0.06 18.69 5.30
C GLY A 566 1.50 19.21 5.15
N ASN A 567 2.38 19.03 6.15
CA ASN A 567 3.79 19.38 6.00
C ASN A 567 4.47 18.47 4.98
N VAL A 568 5.37 19.04 4.20
CA VAL A 568 6.15 18.29 3.19
C VAL A 568 7.29 17.56 3.88
N VAL A 569 7.24 16.21 3.83
CA VAL A 569 8.30 15.31 4.32
C VAL A 569 9.36 15.08 3.23
N TYR A 570 8.89 14.89 2.01
CA TYR A 570 9.71 14.69 0.82
C TYR A 570 9.03 15.31 -0.40
N GLN A 571 9.83 15.90 -1.28
CA GLN A 571 9.38 16.35 -2.60
C GLN A 571 10.49 16.14 -3.60
N TYR A 572 10.20 15.35 -4.62
CA TYR A 572 11.11 15.17 -5.75
C TYR A 572 11.31 16.52 -6.47
N GLN A 573 12.56 16.87 -6.66
CA GLN A 573 12.98 17.99 -7.50
C GLN A 573 13.94 17.41 -8.53
N PRO A 574 13.62 17.48 -9.84
CA PRO A 574 14.49 16.96 -10.87
C PRO A 574 15.87 17.62 -10.78
N PRO A 575 16.94 16.85 -10.54
CA PRO A 575 18.28 17.39 -10.60
C PRO A 575 18.63 17.69 -12.06
N PRO A 576 19.66 18.52 -12.34
CA PRO A 576 20.14 18.72 -13.70
C PRO A 576 20.42 17.37 -14.40
N PRO A 577 20.07 17.22 -15.69
CA PRO A 577 20.37 16.01 -16.43
C PRO A 577 21.87 15.68 -16.37
N LEU A 578 22.21 14.41 -16.21
CA LEU A 578 23.59 13.92 -16.17
C LEU A 578 23.93 13.28 -17.51
N GLN A 579 24.81 13.90 -18.29
CA GLN A 579 25.30 13.29 -19.52
C GLN A 579 26.17 12.09 -19.18
N VAL A 580 25.74 10.88 -19.52
CA VAL A 580 26.42 9.62 -19.19
C VAL A 580 27.03 8.90 -20.40
N ILE A 581 26.58 9.25 -21.59
CA ILE A 581 27.12 8.76 -22.86
C ILE A 581 26.98 9.86 -23.94
N SER A 582 27.81 9.86 -24.98
CA SER A 582 27.78 10.92 -25.96
C SER A 582 26.47 10.97 -26.76
N PRO A 583 25.87 12.15 -26.93
CA PRO A 583 24.63 12.29 -27.71
C PRO A 583 24.81 11.87 -29.15
N GLN A 584 26.05 11.97 -29.68
CA GLN A 584 26.40 11.59 -31.06
C GLN A 584 26.28 10.06 -31.22
N ALA A 585 26.89 9.27 -30.35
CA ALA A 585 26.79 7.79 -30.38
C ALA A 585 25.34 7.32 -30.21
N VAL A 586 24.60 7.96 -29.29
CA VAL A 586 23.17 7.69 -29.10
C VAL A 586 22.36 7.99 -30.35
N TYR A 587 22.67 9.07 -31.08
CA TYR A 587 21.98 9.37 -32.35
C TYR A 587 22.26 8.33 -33.41
N LEU A 588 23.51 7.86 -33.58
CA LEU A 588 23.85 6.78 -34.52
C LEU A 588 23.11 5.48 -34.16
N LEU A 589 22.99 5.13 -32.87
CA LEU A 589 22.20 4.01 -32.40
C LEU A 589 20.72 4.20 -32.78
N THR A 590 20.14 5.37 -32.44
CA THR A 590 18.75 5.71 -32.71
C THR A 590 18.43 5.66 -34.21
N SER A 591 19.27 6.26 -35.05
CA SER A 591 19.09 6.24 -36.49
C SER A 591 19.09 4.82 -37.07
N SER A 592 19.91 3.93 -36.49
CA SER A 592 19.94 2.52 -36.90
C SER A 592 18.71 1.74 -36.44
N LEU A 593 18.18 2.02 -35.24
CA LEU A 593 17.00 1.35 -34.72
C LEU A 593 15.67 1.88 -35.26
N THR A 594 15.65 3.09 -35.85
CA THR A 594 14.46 3.64 -36.51
C THR A 594 14.35 3.23 -37.98
N ASP A 595 15.41 2.68 -38.52
CA ASP A 595 15.48 2.30 -39.97
C ASP A 595 14.76 0.96 -40.21
N ASP A 596 13.53 1.04 -40.72
CA ASP A 596 12.72 -0.14 -41.02
C ASP A 596 13.31 -0.95 -42.22
N HIS A 597 13.95 -0.29 -43.18
CA HIS A 597 14.58 -0.98 -44.32
C HIS A 597 15.78 -1.83 -43.87
N ALA A 598 16.54 -1.36 -42.88
CA ALA A 598 17.69 -2.09 -42.36
C ALA A 598 17.32 -3.39 -41.60
N ARG A 599 16.04 -3.61 -41.30
CA ARG A 599 15.55 -4.80 -40.65
C ARG A 599 15.28 -6.00 -41.55
N HIS A 600 15.44 -5.84 -42.84
CA HIS A 600 14.97 -6.74 -43.92
C HIS A 600 15.48 -8.18 -43.83
N PHE A 601 16.61 -8.48 -43.18
CA PHE A 601 17.10 -9.84 -43.01
C PHE A 601 16.25 -10.67 -42.07
N THR A 602 15.66 -10.07 -41.04
CA THR A 602 14.92 -10.83 -40.00
C THR A 602 13.44 -10.42 -39.91
N PHE A 603 13.12 -9.16 -40.24
CA PHE A 603 11.77 -8.64 -40.02
C PHE A 603 11.20 -8.09 -41.36
N ALA A 604 9.92 -8.37 -41.58
CA ALA A 604 9.22 -7.81 -42.72
C ALA A 604 9.07 -6.28 -42.56
N PRO A 605 9.26 -5.50 -43.66
CA PRO A 605 9.02 -4.06 -43.66
C PRO A 605 7.57 -3.73 -43.24
N GLY A 606 7.38 -2.67 -42.46
CA GLY A 606 6.08 -2.29 -41.90
C GLY A 606 5.58 -3.19 -40.79
N GLY A 607 6.45 -4.03 -40.20
CA GLY A 607 6.11 -4.98 -39.15
C GLY A 607 5.78 -4.33 -37.78
N ALA A 608 5.61 -5.15 -36.75
CA ALA A 608 5.14 -4.73 -35.43
C ALA A 608 6.02 -3.69 -34.70
N LEU A 609 7.26 -3.49 -35.13
CA LEU A 609 8.12 -2.46 -34.56
C LEU A 609 7.86 -1.05 -35.14
N VAL A 610 7.16 -0.96 -36.25
CA VAL A 610 6.77 0.32 -36.88
C VAL A 610 5.47 0.79 -36.22
N VAL A 611 5.48 2.02 -35.71
CA VAL A 611 4.34 2.66 -35.08
C VAL A 611 3.99 3.97 -35.79
N ASP A 612 2.93 4.65 -35.37
CA ASP A 612 2.41 5.87 -36.01
C ASP A 612 3.33 7.11 -35.91
N ARG A 613 4.49 6.98 -35.28
CA ARG A 613 5.45 8.07 -34.96
C ARG A 613 6.89 7.58 -34.98
N PRO A 614 7.89 8.50 -35.04
CA PRO A 614 9.29 8.13 -34.90
C PRO A 614 9.56 7.37 -33.61
N ALA A 615 10.07 6.13 -33.73
CA ALA A 615 10.35 5.26 -32.60
C ALA A 615 11.54 4.33 -32.93
N ALA A 616 12.42 4.18 -31.97
CA ALA A 616 13.53 3.23 -31.99
C ALA A 616 13.16 2.03 -31.11
N ALA A 617 13.24 0.82 -31.68
CA ALA A 617 12.86 -0.38 -30.94
C ALA A 617 13.79 -1.55 -31.24
N LYS A 618 14.00 -2.40 -30.21
CA LYS A 618 14.79 -3.62 -30.29
C LYS A 618 14.04 -4.78 -29.67
N THR A 619 13.97 -5.90 -30.38
CA THR A 619 13.43 -7.17 -29.87
C THR A 619 14.50 -7.97 -29.15
N GLY A 620 14.07 -8.82 -28.23
CA GLY A 620 14.86 -9.86 -27.58
C GLY A 620 14.08 -11.16 -27.55
N THR A 621 14.77 -12.28 -27.73
CA THR A 621 14.25 -13.63 -27.51
C THR A 621 15.37 -14.47 -26.94
N THR A 622 15.11 -15.21 -25.87
CA THR A 622 16.10 -16.10 -25.28
C THR A 622 16.22 -17.40 -26.07
N GLN A 623 17.40 -18.04 -26.00
CA GLN A 623 17.65 -19.28 -26.75
C GLN A 623 16.73 -20.44 -26.35
N LEU A 624 16.24 -20.43 -25.11
CA LEU A 624 15.31 -21.43 -24.59
C LEU A 624 13.84 -21.03 -24.73
N GLU A 625 13.56 -19.94 -25.47
CA GLU A 625 12.21 -19.42 -25.69
C GLU A 625 11.43 -19.11 -24.40
N GLN A 626 12.13 -18.78 -23.31
CA GLN A 626 11.53 -18.48 -22.01
C GLN A 626 11.05 -17.02 -21.92
N ASP A 627 11.77 -16.10 -22.58
CA ASP A 627 11.56 -14.67 -22.49
C ASP A 627 11.53 -14.03 -23.87
N ALA A 628 10.50 -13.28 -24.13
CA ALA A 628 10.33 -12.47 -25.32
C ALA A 628 10.22 -10.99 -24.96
N TRP A 629 10.98 -10.14 -25.61
CA TRP A 629 11.11 -8.73 -25.30
C TRP A 629 10.87 -7.83 -26.50
N THR A 630 10.34 -6.67 -26.22
CA THR A 630 10.46 -5.49 -27.08
C THR A 630 10.68 -4.27 -26.20
N VAL A 631 11.83 -3.65 -26.34
CA VAL A 631 12.17 -2.43 -25.62
C VAL A 631 12.50 -1.35 -26.63
N GLY A 632 11.94 -0.17 -26.42
CA GLY A 632 12.14 0.92 -27.35
C GLY A 632 11.72 2.26 -26.76
N TYR A 633 11.84 3.29 -27.57
CA TYR A 633 11.55 4.64 -27.17
C TYR A 633 11.08 5.52 -28.33
N THR A 634 10.28 6.50 -28.00
CA THR A 634 10.03 7.72 -28.75
C THR A 634 10.82 8.87 -28.08
N PRO A 635 10.87 10.08 -28.60
CA PRO A 635 11.47 11.21 -27.87
C PRO A 635 10.82 11.51 -26.51
N GLN A 636 9.61 10.97 -26.27
CA GLN A 636 8.80 11.32 -25.09
C GLN A 636 8.52 10.16 -24.14
N LEU A 637 8.64 8.92 -24.59
CA LEU A 637 8.38 7.71 -23.78
C LEU A 637 9.44 6.66 -24.06
N ALA A 638 9.94 6.01 -23.01
CA ALA A 638 10.65 4.74 -23.07
C ALA A 638 9.74 3.63 -22.54
N ILE A 639 9.66 2.52 -23.27
CA ILE A 639 8.71 1.44 -22.98
C ILE A 639 9.43 0.10 -23.10
N GLY A 640 9.37 -0.69 -22.05
CA GLY A 640 9.85 -2.07 -21.99
C GLY A 640 8.70 -3.05 -21.82
N ILE A 641 8.65 -4.05 -22.67
CA ILE A 641 7.62 -5.08 -22.69
C ILE A 641 8.30 -6.43 -22.63
N TRP A 642 7.89 -7.25 -21.69
CA TRP A 642 8.26 -8.65 -21.56
C TRP A 642 7.02 -9.53 -21.71
N VAL A 643 7.17 -10.68 -22.35
CA VAL A 643 6.17 -11.75 -22.48
C VAL A 643 6.84 -13.07 -22.16
N GLY A 644 6.18 -13.91 -21.39
CA GLY A 644 6.71 -15.22 -20.99
C GLY A 644 5.86 -15.93 -19.97
N ASN A 645 6.45 -16.94 -19.33
CA ASN A 645 5.89 -17.61 -18.18
C ASN A 645 6.65 -17.21 -16.93
N THR A 646 5.93 -16.83 -15.87
CA THR A 646 6.55 -16.35 -14.61
C THR A 646 7.47 -17.41 -14.00
N ASP A 647 7.11 -18.68 -14.10
CA ASP A 647 7.86 -19.84 -13.62
C ASP A 647 9.06 -20.24 -14.52
N GLY A 648 9.28 -19.50 -15.62
CA GLY A 648 10.39 -19.73 -16.56
C GLY A 648 10.19 -20.94 -17.49
N LYS A 649 8.98 -21.46 -17.63
CA LYS A 649 8.71 -22.50 -18.64
C LYS A 649 8.87 -21.92 -20.04
N PRO A 650 9.49 -22.66 -20.98
CA PRO A 650 9.58 -22.26 -22.38
C PRO A 650 8.21 -22.01 -22.99
N MET A 651 8.15 -21.03 -23.87
CA MET A 651 7.03 -20.79 -24.76
C MET A 651 7.21 -21.58 -26.06
N LYS A 652 6.21 -21.60 -26.93
CA LYS A 652 6.29 -22.23 -28.27
C LYS A 652 6.34 -21.18 -29.37
N ALA A 653 7.20 -21.44 -30.39
CA ALA A 653 7.30 -20.62 -31.61
C ALA A 653 7.43 -19.10 -31.32
N THR A 654 8.29 -18.73 -30.38
CA THR A 654 8.31 -17.39 -29.80
C THR A 654 9.22 -16.49 -30.60
N GLU A 655 8.65 -15.69 -31.48
CA GLU A 655 9.33 -14.49 -31.99
C GLU A 655 8.96 -13.30 -31.09
N GLY A 656 9.96 -12.62 -30.52
CA GLY A 656 9.73 -11.41 -29.71
C GLY A 656 8.91 -10.34 -30.45
N VAL A 657 8.99 -10.32 -31.78
CA VAL A 657 8.21 -9.42 -32.63
C VAL A 657 6.71 -9.78 -32.67
N LEU A 658 6.36 -11.06 -32.61
CA LEU A 658 4.97 -11.53 -32.67
C LEU A 658 4.26 -11.47 -31.31
N SER A 659 5.01 -11.51 -30.23
CA SER A 659 4.50 -11.44 -28.85
C SER A 659 4.61 -10.02 -28.26
N ALA A 660 5.74 -9.66 -27.69
CA ALA A 660 6.00 -8.35 -27.08
C ALA A 660 5.98 -7.21 -28.13
N GLY A 661 6.41 -7.46 -29.38
CA GLY A 661 6.35 -6.48 -30.48
C GLY A 661 4.92 -6.10 -30.86
N ALA A 662 3.99 -7.03 -30.83
CA ALA A 662 2.58 -6.74 -31.10
C ALA A 662 1.94 -5.89 -29.99
N ILE A 663 2.34 -6.09 -28.72
CA ILE A 663 1.95 -5.20 -27.63
C ILE A 663 2.54 -3.81 -27.86
N TRP A 664 3.83 -3.70 -28.21
CA TRP A 664 4.48 -2.45 -28.57
C TRP A 664 3.71 -1.71 -29.66
N HIS A 665 3.36 -2.38 -30.75
CA HIS A 665 2.65 -1.81 -31.89
C HIS A 665 1.32 -1.16 -31.52
N THR A 666 0.60 -1.76 -30.60
CA THR A 666 -0.72 -1.28 -30.17
C THR A 666 -0.65 -0.32 -28.98
N TYR A 667 0.31 -0.52 -28.09
CA TYR A 667 0.42 0.28 -26.86
C TYR A 667 1.06 1.66 -27.10
N VAL A 668 2.11 1.78 -27.93
CA VAL A 668 2.78 3.08 -28.17
C VAL A 668 1.82 4.14 -28.71
N PRO A 669 1.00 3.86 -29.75
CA PRO A 669 -0.01 4.81 -30.22
C PRO A 669 -1.07 5.11 -29.15
N ALA A 670 -1.57 4.08 -28.44
CA ALA A 670 -2.59 4.24 -27.41
C ALA A 670 -2.09 5.08 -26.22
N ALA A 671 -0.88 4.82 -25.74
CA ALA A 671 -0.24 5.59 -24.67
C ALA A 671 -0.02 7.05 -25.09
N SER A 672 0.44 7.26 -26.32
CA SER A 672 0.68 8.60 -26.85
C SER A 672 -0.62 9.38 -27.05
N GLN A 673 -1.68 8.73 -27.48
CA GLN A 673 -3.02 9.32 -27.59
C GLN A 673 -3.58 9.68 -26.21
N TYR A 674 -3.47 8.77 -25.24
CA TYR A 674 -3.91 9.00 -23.88
C TYR A 674 -3.21 10.22 -23.23
N LEU A 675 -1.90 10.32 -23.42
CA LEU A 675 -1.09 11.42 -22.89
C LEU A 675 -1.10 12.67 -23.79
N HIS A 676 -1.85 12.70 -24.88
CA HIS A 676 -1.92 13.80 -25.86
C HIS A 676 -0.55 14.23 -26.40
N LEU A 677 0.37 13.27 -26.64
CA LEU A 677 1.72 13.57 -27.08
C LEU A 677 1.78 13.87 -28.57
N PRO A 678 2.40 15.00 -28.96
CA PRO A 678 2.65 15.30 -30.38
C PRO A 678 3.65 14.31 -30.99
N LYS A 679 3.61 14.13 -32.30
CA LYS A 679 4.64 13.39 -33.05
C LYS A 679 5.89 14.25 -33.18
N LEU A 680 6.96 13.80 -32.55
CA LEU A 680 8.27 14.49 -32.56
C LEU A 680 9.33 13.60 -33.19
N ASP A 681 10.24 14.20 -33.94
CA ASP A 681 11.44 13.54 -34.45
C ASP A 681 12.59 13.58 -33.44
N PHE A 682 13.50 12.62 -33.56
CA PHE A 682 14.75 12.63 -32.81
C PHE A 682 15.65 13.77 -33.30
N LYS A 683 16.16 14.57 -32.37
CA LYS A 683 17.03 15.70 -32.72
C LYS A 683 18.42 15.22 -33.07
N VAL A 684 18.95 15.71 -34.19
CA VAL A 684 20.36 15.50 -34.57
C VAL A 684 21.23 16.36 -33.65
N PRO A 685 22.14 15.76 -32.85
CA PRO A 685 23.02 16.55 -32.01
C PRO A 685 24.14 17.22 -32.77
N PRO A 686 24.73 18.31 -32.26
CA PRO A 686 25.92 18.92 -32.82
C PRO A 686 27.06 17.91 -33.00
N GLY A 687 27.79 17.99 -34.10
CA GLY A 687 28.89 17.06 -34.40
C GLY A 687 28.48 15.77 -35.09
N VAL A 688 27.18 15.55 -35.35
CA VAL A 688 26.72 14.48 -36.24
C VAL A 688 26.38 15.06 -37.61
N VAL A 689 26.91 14.46 -38.64
CA VAL A 689 26.70 14.86 -40.02
C VAL A 689 26.22 13.70 -40.88
N HIS A 690 25.44 14.01 -41.90
CA HIS A 690 24.99 13.07 -42.91
C HIS A 690 25.79 13.30 -44.21
N GLY A 691 26.57 12.31 -44.60
CA GLY A 691 27.47 12.46 -45.75
C GLY A 691 28.19 11.17 -46.13
N GLN A 692 29.18 11.27 -47.01
CA GLN A 692 29.96 10.11 -47.47
C GLN A 692 30.85 9.57 -46.35
N VAL A 693 30.61 8.33 -45.94
CA VAL A 693 31.41 7.61 -44.94
C VAL A 693 31.46 6.12 -45.30
N CYS A 694 32.64 5.49 -45.22
CA CYS A 694 32.83 4.06 -45.51
C CYS A 694 32.29 3.61 -46.90
N GLY A 695 32.23 4.51 -47.86
CA GLY A 695 31.76 4.21 -49.24
C GLY A 695 30.27 4.39 -49.48
N LYS A 696 29.50 4.77 -48.44
CA LYS A 696 28.06 5.06 -48.57
C LYS A 696 27.71 6.43 -47.97
N VAL A 697 26.47 6.88 -48.15
CA VAL A 697 25.95 8.10 -47.53
C VAL A 697 25.16 7.72 -46.28
N ASP A 698 25.71 8.05 -45.14
CA ASP A 698 25.06 7.77 -43.85
C ASP A 698 25.46 8.82 -42.77
N TRP A 699 24.98 8.65 -41.56
CA TRP A 699 25.31 9.45 -40.40
C TRP A 699 26.66 9.04 -39.81
N TYR A 700 27.49 10.03 -39.43
CA TYR A 700 28.74 9.79 -38.71
C TYR A 700 29.08 10.97 -37.80
N ILE A 701 30.00 10.73 -36.87
CA ILE A 701 30.49 11.76 -35.95
C ILE A 701 31.62 12.52 -36.63
N GLN A 702 31.45 13.84 -36.78
CA GLN A 702 32.47 14.70 -37.32
C GLN A 702 33.74 14.64 -36.45
N ASP A 703 34.90 14.78 -37.04
CA ASP A 703 36.20 14.79 -36.34
C ASP A 703 36.58 13.47 -35.62
N VAL A 704 35.80 12.39 -35.79
CA VAL A 704 36.16 11.03 -35.37
C VAL A 704 36.50 10.21 -36.60
N ALA A 705 37.71 9.60 -36.60
CA ALA A 705 38.13 8.74 -37.71
C ALA A 705 37.22 7.51 -37.80
N PRO A 706 36.52 7.29 -38.95
CA PRO A 706 35.56 6.19 -39.02
C PRO A 706 36.26 4.84 -39.14
N MET A 707 35.81 3.85 -38.39
CA MET A 707 36.22 2.45 -38.51
C MET A 707 35.32 1.76 -39.53
N CYS A 708 35.77 1.66 -40.79
CA CYS A 708 34.95 1.18 -41.89
C CYS A 708 34.81 -0.36 -41.96
N THR A 709 35.63 -1.14 -41.31
CA THR A 709 35.60 -2.62 -41.36
C THR A 709 35.88 -3.20 -39.99
N VAL A 710 35.04 -4.16 -39.56
CA VAL A 710 35.25 -4.98 -38.37
C VAL A 710 35.89 -6.27 -38.83
N GLY A 711 37.14 -6.49 -38.48
CA GLY A 711 37.95 -7.62 -38.92
C GLY A 711 37.46 -8.97 -38.37
#